data_0de0045c41bee048062412bac82eca07
#
_entry.id   0de0045c41bee048062412bac82eca07
#
_cell.length_a   1.000
_cell.length_b   1.000
_cell.length_c   1.000
_cell.angle_alpha   90.00
_cell.angle_beta   90.00
_cell.angle_gamma   90.00
#
_symmetry.space_group_name_H-M   'P 1'
#
loop_
_entity.id
_entity.type
_entity.pdbx_description
1 polymer ?
#
loop_
_entity_poly.entity_id
_entity_poly.type
_entity_poly.pdbx_seq_one_letter_code
_entity_poly.pdbx_strand_id
1 'polypeptide(L)'
;MQVLQYSKCYSYKLRRFRKKWGPECGQSHVGARAMLCSCAAVGFGWLSMQVAKADESMMQGNAAPASAATTVVPQATLAHSPSKQEAQPSLSSGTTSAKQVATPERINVVGHLNKERARIFPGLGAVDYRIDQRQISTTPGGQNAAFNQILLRVPGVVLDSYGEVHVRGEHGGLTYRVNGVLLPEGLNGFGQELDTRIIQSVDLLTGTLPAQFGFRTAGVVDVTTKTGESLKHNQLSLYGGSYNTFVPSVQLGGQHGKLDYFATVSFNRNTIGIENPSNTFRAVHDVTEQEKAFSYLSYHIDDVSRVTLLTSASYADFQIPNSFKTFDENSPDYSTIYNVAGVNPHDPSMNWAKMNDSQTEQNYYAVLSYQRTTEKLNFQASPYFRYGRIDYTPDRDRDLIYQGVSEHEVNDFTTGGMQFDLSYEIAPKHTVRAGLLGQYTSERLDTNTLAFPVDAQGTQSTNVPVRLIDNTGNWSVEAGAYIQDEYKVTRNLTFNYGIRYDRFASSFDNEGQLSPRANMVWKPNSTTTLHIGYSRYFAPPSPQYVYSSTLAKFEGTTNAAANLVNDATKVEKSNYVDGGILQRITPEFQITVDAYAKWAHDLTDLGQFGRAVILAPFSYKRGRVYGAEFGSSWRHGPWSLFGNFSYVKTSAKDINSAQYQFDVAELAYIKNHAIQLDHQGEYTATAGASWTTKHDMAYLDFVYGYGLRSGFANLEKEPQYSVFNIGYQHSFTKVPFGHALKVRADVINLFDKRYQLRDGSGVGIYQAQYGQRRGTFFSVVSEF
;
A
#
# COMPACT_ATOMS: atom_id res chain seq x y z
N MET A 1 -41.50 18.76 -11.14
CA MET A 1 -42.38 17.89 -11.91
C MET A 1 -41.75 17.35 -13.20
N GLN A 2 -40.56 17.77 -13.61
CA GLN A 2 -39.83 17.29 -14.81
C GLN A 2 -38.85 16.15 -14.53
N VAL A 3 -38.51 15.82 -13.30
CA VAL A 3 -37.52 14.79 -12.92
C VAL A 3 -38.15 13.36 -12.89
N LEU A 4 -39.49 13.28 -12.83
CA LEU A 4 -40.19 11.99 -12.75
C LEU A 4 -40.52 11.36 -14.12
N GLN A 5 -40.34 12.09 -15.23
CA GLN A 5 -40.59 11.54 -16.58
C GLN A 5 -39.40 10.80 -17.19
N TYR A 6 -38.16 11.04 -16.72
CA TYR A 6 -36.96 10.35 -17.21
C TYR A 6 -36.77 8.95 -16.64
N SER A 7 -37.34 8.63 -15.48
CA SER A 7 -37.22 7.31 -14.87
C SER A 7 -38.05 6.20 -15.54
N LYS A 8 -39.11 6.56 -16.24
CA LYS A 8 -39.99 5.58 -16.94
C LYS A 8 -39.46 5.11 -18.30
N CYS A 9 -38.65 5.90 -18.98
CA CYS A 9 -38.08 5.50 -20.28
C CYS A 9 -36.93 4.51 -20.16
N TYR A 10 -36.21 4.50 -19.03
CA TYR A 10 -35.08 3.58 -18.81
C TYR A 10 -35.51 2.16 -18.42
N SER A 11 -36.66 2.01 -17.75
CA SER A 11 -37.16 0.70 -17.33
C SER A 11 -37.71 -0.14 -18.50
N TYR A 12 -38.07 0.46 -19.63
CA TYR A 12 -38.63 -0.25 -20.78
C TYR A 12 -37.57 -0.90 -21.70
N LYS A 13 -36.37 -0.30 -21.78
CA LYS A 13 -35.24 -0.86 -22.55
C LYS A 13 -34.55 -2.04 -21.85
N LEU A 14 -34.59 -2.11 -20.53
CA LEU A 14 -33.96 -3.17 -19.75
C LEU A 14 -34.78 -4.47 -19.71
N ARG A 15 -36.09 -4.44 -19.94
CA ARG A 15 -36.93 -5.65 -20.03
C ARG A 15 -36.74 -6.46 -21.33
N ARG A 16 -36.16 -5.86 -22.39
CA ARG A 16 -35.86 -6.57 -23.66
C ARG A 16 -34.55 -7.33 -23.63
N PHE A 17 -33.64 -7.00 -22.73
CA PHE A 17 -32.32 -7.69 -22.58
C PHE A 17 -32.45 -9.00 -21.79
N ARG A 18 -33.41 -9.11 -20.88
CA ARG A 18 -33.62 -10.29 -20.03
C ARG A 18 -34.19 -11.53 -20.74
N LYS A 19 -34.66 -11.39 -21.95
CA LYS A 19 -35.30 -12.53 -22.70
C LYS A 19 -34.33 -13.35 -23.56
N LYS A 20 -33.03 -12.99 -23.60
CA LYS A 20 -32.04 -13.64 -24.47
C LYS A 20 -31.03 -14.57 -23.78
N TRP A 21 -30.99 -14.61 -22.46
CA TRP A 21 -30.06 -15.46 -21.70
C TRP A 21 -30.84 -16.20 -20.61
N GLY A 22 -30.67 -17.51 -20.54
CA GLY A 22 -31.42 -18.40 -19.68
C GLY A 22 -31.15 -18.21 -18.16
N PRO A 23 -31.87 -19.01 -17.29
CA PRO A 23 -32.03 -18.69 -15.86
C PRO A 23 -30.89 -19.11 -14.92
N GLU A 24 -29.66 -19.34 -15.39
CA GLU A 24 -28.57 -19.85 -14.54
C GLU A 24 -27.53 -18.78 -14.07
N CYS A 25 -27.76 -17.50 -14.31
CA CYS A 25 -26.94 -16.44 -13.74
C CYS A 25 -27.57 -15.87 -12.45
N GLY A 26 -27.32 -16.52 -11.35
CA GLY A 26 -27.78 -16.11 -10.02
C GLY A 26 -26.89 -15.05 -9.39
N GLN A 27 -27.52 -14.09 -8.79
CA GLN A 27 -27.15 -13.22 -7.69
C GLN A 27 -25.91 -12.29 -7.73
N SER A 28 -24.96 -12.38 -8.64
CA SER A 28 -23.75 -11.53 -8.63
C SER A 28 -23.89 -10.12 -9.28
N HIS A 29 -25.07 -9.72 -9.75
CA HIS A 29 -25.24 -8.49 -10.52
C HIS A 29 -25.67 -7.23 -9.74
N VAL A 30 -25.74 -7.29 -8.42
CA VAL A 30 -26.21 -6.14 -7.61
C VAL A 30 -25.07 -5.13 -7.35
N GLY A 31 -23.83 -5.60 -7.16
CA GLY A 31 -22.69 -4.76 -6.86
C GLY A 31 -22.29 -3.80 -8.01
N ALA A 32 -22.14 -4.33 -9.22
CA ALA A 32 -21.73 -3.53 -10.40
C ALA A 32 -22.69 -2.38 -10.78
N ARG A 33 -23.97 -2.51 -10.39
CA ARG A 33 -24.97 -1.45 -10.63
C ARG A 33 -24.89 -0.30 -9.63
N ALA A 34 -24.47 -0.58 -8.40
CA ALA A 34 -24.32 0.44 -7.37
C ALA A 34 -23.08 1.32 -7.65
N MET A 35 -22.00 0.74 -8.15
CA MET A 35 -20.74 1.48 -8.35
C MET A 35 -20.75 2.41 -9.56
N LEU A 36 -21.36 2.04 -10.68
CA LEU A 36 -21.50 2.94 -11.85
C LEU A 36 -22.41 4.16 -11.56
N CYS A 37 -23.37 4.02 -10.65
CA CYS A 37 -24.17 5.16 -10.17
C CYS A 37 -23.44 5.93 -9.06
N SER A 38 -22.59 5.29 -8.25
CA SER A 38 -21.86 5.93 -7.15
C SER A 38 -20.70 6.79 -7.65
N CYS A 39 -19.99 6.41 -8.71
CA CYS A 39 -18.88 7.22 -9.25
C CYS A 39 -19.32 8.57 -9.80
N ALA A 40 -20.57 8.72 -10.25
CA ALA A 40 -21.12 10.01 -10.67
C ALA A 40 -21.77 10.81 -9.52
N ALA A 41 -22.18 10.14 -8.43
CA ALA A 41 -22.91 10.75 -7.31
C ALA A 41 -22.02 11.04 -6.08
N VAL A 42 -20.93 10.29 -5.87
CA VAL A 42 -20.03 10.42 -4.70
C VAL A 42 -19.25 11.75 -4.72
N GLY A 43 -19.04 12.36 -5.89
CA GLY A 43 -18.40 13.68 -5.97
C GLY A 43 -19.24 14.85 -5.44
N PHE A 44 -20.56 14.73 -5.38
CA PHE A 44 -21.44 15.85 -5.02
C PHE A 44 -22.49 15.57 -3.92
N GLY A 45 -22.83 14.31 -3.68
CA GLY A 45 -23.93 13.97 -2.77
C GLY A 45 -23.52 13.79 -1.29
N TRP A 46 -22.29 13.39 -1.01
CA TRP A 46 -21.82 13.10 0.36
C TRP A 46 -21.36 14.34 1.13
N LEU A 47 -20.84 15.36 0.43
CA LEU A 47 -20.48 16.62 1.09
C LEU A 47 -21.71 17.38 1.65
N SER A 48 -22.89 17.18 1.06
CA SER A 48 -24.11 17.85 1.49
C SER A 48 -24.82 17.16 2.66
N MET A 49 -24.63 15.87 2.89
CA MET A 49 -25.31 15.14 3.96
C MET A 49 -24.59 15.16 5.32
N GLN A 50 -23.27 15.35 5.34
CA GLN A 50 -22.50 15.46 6.60
C GLN A 50 -22.47 16.89 7.14
N VAL A 51 -22.53 17.91 6.29
CA VAL A 51 -22.62 19.32 6.74
C VAL A 51 -23.96 19.60 7.43
N ALA A 52 -25.04 18.92 7.03
CA ALA A 52 -26.37 19.10 7.65
C ALA A 52 -26.50 18.46 9.04
N LYS A 53 -25.61 17.53 9.44
CA LYS A 53 -25.64 16.93 10.79
C LYS A 53 -24.70 17.58 11.82
N ALA A 54 -23.79 18.45 11.36
CA ALA A 54 -22.86 19.16 12.24
C ALA A 54 -23.43 20.50 12.77
N ASP A 55 -24.55 21.00 12.24
CA ASP A 55 -25.05 22.33 12.53
C ASP A 55 -26.07 22.40 13.67
N GLU A 56 -26.43 21.27 14.29
CA GLU A 56 -27.46 21.27 15.36
C GLU A 56 -26.91 21.23 16.80
N SER A 57 -25.58 21.28 17.03
CA SER A 57 -25.04 21.16 18.39
C SER A 57 -24.18 22.33 18.90
N MET A 58 -24.06 23.45 18.15
CA MET A 58 -23.34 24.64 18.64
C MET A 58 -24.02 25.97 18.28
N MET A 59 -25.09 26.27 18.98
CA MET A 59 -25.60 27.64 19.07
C MET A 59 -26.02 27.93 20.50
N GLN A 60 -25.11 28.42 21.32
CA GLN A 60 -25.40 29.36 22.42
C GLN A 60 -24.09 29.99 22.92
N GLY A 61 -23.97 31.31 22.79
CA GLY A 61 -22.93 32.05 23.47
C GLY A 61 -22.42 33.33 22.77
N ASN A 62 -23.24 34.39 22.83
CA ASN A 62 -22.90 35.82 22.95
C ASN A 62 -21.92 36.53 22.01
N ALA A 63 -22.49 37.56 21.38
CA ALA A 63 -21.87 38.63 20.62
C ALA A 63 -21.32 39.78 21.48
N ALA A 64 -20.32 40.47 20.95
CA ALA A 64 -20.27 41.94 20.84
C ALA A 64 -18.94 42.43 20.19
N PRO A 65 -18.94 43.64 19.60
CA PRO A 65 -18.14 43.95 18.41
C PRO A 65 -17.02 45.01 18.64
N ALA A 66 -16.09 45.15 17.69
CA ALA A 66 -15.37 46.41 17.44
C ALA A 66 -14.55 46.28 16.16
N SER A 67 -14.75 47.05 15.25
CA SER A 67 -14.33 48.39 14.81
C SER A 67 -13.19 48.35 13.79
N ALA A 68 -13.50 48.97 12.65
CA ALA A 68 -12.64 49.20 11.49
C ALA A 68 -11.50 50.22 11.77
N ALA A 69 -10.36 50.04 11.08
CA ALA A 69 -9.47 51.15 10.77
C ALA A 69 -8.80 50.91 9.41
N THR A 70 -9.14 51.82 8.53
CA THR A 70 -8.58 52.07 7.20
C THR A 70 -7.25 52.80 7.31
N THR A 71 -6.21 52.41 6.57
CA THR A 71 -5.16 53.39 6.20
C THR A 71 -4.54 53.06 4.83
N VAL A 72 -4.46 54.07 4.07
CA VAL A 72 -4.10 54.43 2.72
C VAL A 72 -2.67 54.15 2.30
N VAL A 73 -2.53 53.89 0.99
CA VAL A 73 -1.33 53.79 0.13
C VAL A 73 -0.53 55.10 0.07
N PRO A 74 0.77 55.10 -0.29
CA PRO A 74 1.08 55.67 -1.59
C PRO A 74 2.08 54.89 -2.49
N GLN A 75 1.82 55.06 -3.78
CA GLN A 75 2.65 54.75 -4.95
C GLN A 75 3.96 55.59 -4.97
N ALA A 76 5.01 55.01 -5.54
CA ALA A 76 6.03 55.81 -6.21
C ALA A 76 6.57 55.05 -7.44
N THR A 77 6.64 55.78 -8.50
CA THR A 77 6.94 55.44 -9.90
C THR A 77 8.42 55.73 -10.26
N LEU A 78 8.81 55.22 -11.45
CA LEU A 78 9.93 55.64 -12.36
C LEU A 78 11.28 54.87 -12.15
N ALA A 79 12.09 54.56 -13.18
CA ALA A 79 12.04 54.73 -14.64
C ALA A 79 13.21 53.94 -15.31
N HIS A 80 12.94 53.51 -16.60
CA HIS A 80 13.82 53.46 -17.79
C HIS A 80 15.25 52.94 -17.82
N SER A 81 15.44 51.85 -18.55
CA SER A 81 16.16 51.61 -19.87
C SER A 81 17.58 52.20 -20.13
N PRO A 82 18.38 51.81 -21.18
CA PRO A 82 18.18 50.79 -22.21
C PRO A 82 19.44 50.02 -22.73
N SER A 83 19.20 48.97 -23.55
CA SER A 83 19.89 48.55 -24.79
C SER A 83 21.34 48.06 -24.85
N LYS A 84 21.57 46.95 -25.57
CA LYS A 84 22.18 46.93 -26.92
C LYS A 84 22.02 45.57 -27.65
N GLN A 85 21.68 45.71 -28.91
CA GLN A 85 21.62 44.70 -29.97
C GLN A 85 23.00 44.35 -30.54
N GLU A 86 23.13 43.16 -31.08
CA GLU A 86 23.80 42.84 -32.37
C GLU A 86 23.43 41.40 -32.71
N ALA A 87 22.81 41.11 -33.76
CA ALA A 87 22.81 41.21 -35.22
C ALA A 87 22.96 39.81 -35.83
N GLN A 88 21.99 39.50 -36.71
CA GLN A 88 21.86 38.30 -37.55
C GLN A 88 22.86 38.27 -38.71
N PRO A 89 22.93 37.16 -39.49
CA PRO A 89 22.19 37.23 -40.75
C PRO A 89 21.37 35.96 -41.11
N SER A 90 20.38 36.27 -41.91
CA SER A 90 19.36 35.45 -42.55
C SER A 90 19.87 34.64 -43.73
N LEU A 91 19.15 33.51 -44.08
CA LEU A 91 18.75 33.23 -45.48
C LEU A 91 17.53 32.30 -45.50
N SER A 92 16.66 32.65 -46.40
CA SER A 92 15.29 32.23 -46.67
C SER A 92 15.17 30.91 -47.44
N SER A 93 14.06 30.20 -47.27
CA SER A 93 13.08 29.92 -48.34
C SER A 93 11.88 29.13 -47.80
N GLY A 94 10.70 29.57 -48.21
CA GLY A 94 9.45 29.12 -47.66
C GLY A 94 8.89 27.83 -48.20
N THR A 95 7.94 27.30 -47.48
CA THR A 95 6.69 26.69 -48.01
C THR A 95 5.63 26.64 -46.94
N THR A 96 4.47 27.13 -47.28
CA THR A 96 3.23 27.16 -46.51
C THR A 96 2.80 25.76 -46.07
N SER A 97 2.60 25.54 -44.78
CA SER A 97 1.75 24.48 -44.27
C SER A 97 1.06 24.91 -42.98
N ALA A 98 -0.17 24.46 -42.87
CA ALA A 98 -1.20 24.84 -41.91
C ALA A 98 -0.72 25.06 -40.46
N LYS A 99 -1.19 26.15 -39.87
CA LYS A 99 -1.11 26.45 -38.43
C LYS A 99 -1.74 25.36 -37.60
N GLN A 100 -0.93 24.46 -37.07
CA GLN A 100 -1.24 23.79 -35.81
C GLN A 100 -0.84 24.73 -34.69
N VAL A 101 -1.82 25.23 -33.98
CA VAL A 101 -1.61 25.99 -32.75
C VAL A 101 -1.15 25.01 -31.68
N ALA A 102 0.13 24.75 -31.63
CA ALA A 102 0.75 24.14 -30.45
C ALA A 102 0.75 25.18 -29.35
N THR A 103 0.29 24.81 -28.16
CA THR A 103 0.39 25.60 -26.92
C THR A 103 1.60 25.12 -26.11
N PRO A 104 2.84 25.57 -26.42
CA PRO A 104 4.05 25.10 -25.71
C PRO A 104 4.11 25.56 -24.26
N GLU A 105 3.46 26.70 -23.91
CA GLU A 105 3.52 27.27 -22.56
C GLU A 105 2.79 26.43 -21.50
N ARG A 106 1.66 25.82 -21.83
CA ARG A 106 0.86 25.06 -20.84
C ARG A 106 1.48 23.73 -20.42
N ILE A 107 2.11 23.02 -21.33
CA ILE A 107 2.84 21.76 -21.02
C ILE A 107 3.98 22.05 -20.05
N ASN A 108 4.61 23.20 -20.15
CA ASN A 108 5.68 23.64 -19.27
C ASN A 108 5.18 23.89 -17.82
N VAL A 109 3.97 24.42 -17.63
CA VAL A 109 3.41 24.75 -16.30
C VAL A 109 3.11 23.50 -15.49
N VAL A 110 2.46 22.49 -16.06
CA VAL A 110 2.14 21.23 -15.35
C VAL A 110 3.42 20.49 -14.96
N GLY A 111 4.34 20.34 -15.89
CA GLY A 111 5.64 19.72 -15.63
C GLY A 111 6.47 20.48 -14.59
N HIS A 112 6.40 21.82 -14.60
CA HIS A 112 7.04 22.65 -13.59
C HIS A 112 6.44 22.43 -12.19
N LEU A 113 5.13 22.50 -12.03
CA LEU A 113 4.47 22.31 -10.74
C LEU A 113 4.66 20.89 -10.19
N ASN A 114 4.70 19.86 -11.02
CA ASN A 114 5.02 18.49 -10.60
C ASN A 114 6.46 18.36 -10.11
N LYS A 115 7.42 18.98 -10.81
CA LYS A 115 8.83 19.02 -10.43
C LYS A 115 9.04 19.76 -9.11
N GLU A 116 8.37 20.88 -8.92
CA GLU A 116 8.46 21.69 -7.70
C GLU A 116 7.80 21.00 -6.51
N ARG A 117 6.73 20.22 -6.71
CA ARG A 117 6.18 19.35 -5.67
C ARG A 117 7.21 18.34 -5.19
N ALA A 118 7.95 17.69 -6.10
CA ALA A 118 9.01 16.77 -5.73
C ALA A 118 10.15 17.45 -4.95
N ARG A 119 10.36 18.77 -5.07
CA ARG A 119 11.33 19.52 -4.28
C ARG A 119 10.89 19.75 -2.83
N ILE A 120 9.60 19.65 -2.52
CA ILE A 120 9.10 19.70 -1.14
C ILE A 120 9.56 18.45 -0.39
N PHE A 121 9.60 17.29 -1.06
CA PHE A 121 9.85 15.98 -0.46
C PHE A 121 11.09 15.26 -1.05
N PRO A 122 12.28 15.87 -1.07
CA PRO A 122 13.47 15.17 -1.57
C PRO A 122 13.95 14.11 -0.57
N GLY A 123 14.55 13.05 -1.08
CA GLY A 123 15.11 11.97 -0.28
C GLY A 123 16.32 12.34 0.57
N LEU A 124 17.02 13.44 0.28
CA LEU A 124 18.08 14.09 1.06
C LEU A 124 19.06 13.15 1.79
N GLY A 125 19.63 12.17 1.09
CA GLY A 125 20.61 11.23 1.67
C GLY A 125 20.00 9.89 2.11
N ALA A 126 18.68 9.70 2.06
CA ALA A 126 18.08 8.38 2.07
C ALA A 126 18.45 7.58 0.82
N VAL A 127 18.41 6.27 0.92
CA VAL A 127 18.55 5.38 -0.24
C VAL A 127 17.24 5.45 -1.03
N ASP A 128 17.30 5.80 -2.30
CA ASP A 128 16.15 6.00 -3.18
C ASP A 128 16.14 4.96 -4.30
N TYR A 129 15.16 4.06 -4.26
CA TYR A 129 14.92 3.06 -5.29
C TYR A 129 13.70 3.46 -6.12
N ARG A 130 13.96 4.08 -7.28
CA ARG A 130 12.91 4.52 -8.18
C ARG A 130 12.49 3.45 -9.16
N ILE A 131 11.19 3.19 -9.25
CA ILE A 131 10.54 2.30 -10.21
C ILE A 131 9.69 3.16 -11.16
N ASP A 132 10.10 3.26 -12.41
CA ASP A 132 9.43 4.04 -13.46
C ASP A 132 8.47 3.19 -14.33
N GLN A 133 7.73 3.83 -15.24
CA GLN A 133 6.80 3.15 -16.16
C GLN A 133 7.47 2.07 -17.02
N ARG A 134 8.74 2.25 -17.37
CA ARG A 134 9.48 1.24 -18.13
C ARG A 134 9.73 -0.01 -17.29
N GLN A 135 10.12 0.18 -16.04
CA GLN A 135 10.34 -0.93 -15.11
C GLN A 135 9.02 -1.63 -14.78
N ILE A 136 7.91 -0.88 -14.56
CA ILE A 136 6.58 -1.46 -14.41
C ILE A 136 6.19 -2.30 -15.63
N SER A 137 6.40 -1.79 -16.85
CA SER A 137 6.05 -2.52 -18.07
C SER A 137 6.82 -3.83 -18.25
N THR A 138 8.05 -3.92 -17.73
CA THR A 138 8.88 -5.13 -17.77
C THR A 138 8.74 -6.03 -16.53
N THR A 139 7.79 -5.72 -15.61
CA THR A 139 7.38 -6.62 -14.53
C THR A 139 6.38 -7.64 -15.07
N PRO A 140 6.34 -8.89 -14.55
CA PRO A 140 5.28 -9.84 -14.87
C PRO A 140 3.89 -9.23 -14.68
N GLY A 141 3.01 -9.36 -15.69
CA GLY A 141 1.69 -8.70 -15.70
C GLY A 141 1.70 -7.19 -16.03
N GLY A 142 2.83 -6.49 -15.93
CA GLY A 142 2.92 -5.06 -16.23
C GLY A 142 2.00 -4.20 -15.37
N GLN A 143 1.13 -3.40 -15.99
CA GLN A 143 0.13 -2.59 -15.27
C GLN A 143 -0.97 -3.42 -14.57
N ASN A 144 -1.08 -4.72 -14.88
CA ASN A 144 -2.01 -5.64 -14.23
C ASN A 144 -1.40 -6.39 -13.05
N ALA A 145 -0.08 -6.22 -12.81
CA ALA A 145 0.58 -6.75 -11.63
C ALA A 145 0.00 -6.12 -10.35
N ALA A 146 -0.10 -6.88 -9.29
CA ALA A 146 -0.41 -6.34 -7.97
C ALA A 146 0.68 -5.35 -7.55
N PHE A 147 0.30 -4.32 -6.79
CA PHE A 147 1.22 -3.24 -6.42
C PHE A 147 2.45 -3.75 -5.64
N ASN A 148 2.27 -4.67 -4.70
CA ASN A 148 3.33 -5.28 -3.92
C ASN A 148 4.36 -6.03 -4.80
N GLN A 149 3.92 -6.67 -5.89
CA GLN A 149 4.83 -7.38 -6.83
C GLN A 149 5.82 -6.43 -7.53
N ILE A 150 5.46 -5.16 -7.69
CA ILE A 150 6.36 -4.15 -8.25
C ILE A 150 7.50 -3.85 -7.28
N LEU A 151 7.19 -3.77 -5.99
CA LEU A 151 8.16 -3.47 -4.93
C LEU A 151 9.19 -4.59 -4.73
N LEU A 152 8.88 -5.85 -5.08
CA LEU A 152 9.84 -6.97 -5.04
C LEU A 152 11.11 -6.75 -5.87
N ARG A 153 11.13 -5.78 -6.79
CA ARG A 153 12.32 -5.43 -7.57
C ARG A 153 13.34 -4.61 -6.79
N VAL A 154 13.00 -4.18 -5.58
CA VAL A 154 13.90 -3.42 -4.71
C VAL A 154 14.67 -4.39 -3.80
N PRO A 155 15.97 -4.16 -3.55
CA PRO A 155 16.73 -4.96 -2.60
C PRO A 155 16.08 -4.98 -1.22
N GLY A 156 16.17 -6.09 -0.49
CA GLY A 156 15.66 -6.21 0.87
C GLY A 156 14.15 -6.23 1.02
N VAL A 157 13.40 -6.26 -0.09
CA VAL A 157 11.95 -6.43 -0.09
C VAL A 157 11.59 -7.89 -0.17
N VAL A 158 10.69 -8.32 0.71
CA VAL A 158 10.12 -9.67 0.79
C VAL A 158 8.60 -9.54 0.85
N LEU A 159 7.89 -10.48 0.26
CA LEU A 159 6.46 -10.67 0.50
C LEU A 159 6.27 -11.84 1.45
N ASP A 160 5.41 -11.65 2.40
CA ASP A 160 4.96 -12.65 3.35
C ASP A 160 3.44 -12.87 3.20
N SER A 161 2.81 -13.39 4.24
CA SER A 161 1.39 -13.72 4.29
C SER A 161 0.52 -12.59 3.74
N TYR A 162 -0.45 -12.99 2.93
CA TYR A 162 -1.43 -12.07 2.30
C TYR A 162 -0.80 -11.01 1.40
N GLY A 163 0.45 -11.24 0.94
CA GLY A 163 1.18 -10.32 0.08
C GLY A 163 1.65 -9.06 0.78
N GLU A 164 1.76 -9.06 2.10
CA GLU A 164 2.30 -7.94 2.85
C GLU A 164 3.78 -7.70 2.51
N VAL A 165 4.16 -6.42 2.45
CA VAL A 165 5.51 -6.00 2.03
C VAL A 165 6.37 -5.74 3.25
N HIS A 166 7.42 -6.52 3.39
CA HIS A 166 8.46 -6.31 4.39
C HIS A 166 9.71 -5.75 3.75
N VAL A 167 10.26 -4.71 4.35
CA VAL A 167 11.49 -4.07 3.89
C VAL A 167 12.54 -4.20 4.97
N ARG A 168 13.71 -4.76 4.60
CA ARG A 168 14.83 -4.94 5.53
C ARG A 168 14.46 -5.79 6.76
N GLY A 169 13.51 -6.73 6.61
CA GLY A 169 13.05 -7.60 7.69
C GLY A 169 12.25 -6.89 8.79
N GLU A 170 11.58 -5.81 8.46
CA GLU A 170 10.69 -5.09 9.38
C GLU A 170 9.24 -5.32 8.99
N HIS A 171 8.36 -5.54 9.98
CA HIS A 171 6.93 -5.71 9.80
C HIS A 171 6.21 -4.37 9.90
N GLY A 172 5.28 -4.09 8.96
CA GLY A 172 4.39 -2.94 9.02
C GLY A 172 5.06 -1.55 9.09
N GLY A 173 6.37 -1.47 8.85
CA GLY A 173 7.17 -0.25 9.03
C GLY A 173 7.16 0.73 7.85
N LEU A 174 6.26 0.58 6.86
CA LEU A 174 6.21 1.42 5.66
C LEU A 174 5.19 2.56 5.79
N THR A 175 5.61 3.76 5.39
CA THR A 175 4.70 4.88 5.14
C THR A 175 4.36 4.93 3.65
N TYR A 176 3.08 4.88 3.31
CA TYR A 176 2.61 5.10 1.94
C TYR A 176 2.24 6.56 1.74
N ARG A 177 2.67 7.13 0.62
CA ARG A 177 2.33 8.51 0.22
C ARG A 177 1.85 8.52 -1.23
N VAL A 178 0.88 9.35 -1.51
CA VAL A 178 0.38 9.57 -2.88
C VAL A 178 0.54 11.04 -3.21
N ASN A 179 1.37 11.34 -4.21
CA ASN A 179 1.72 12.71 -4.58
C ASN A 179 2.25 13.56 -3.39
N GLY A 180 3.04 12.93 -2.50
CA GLY A 180 3.62 13.56 -1.34
C GLY A 180 2.68 13.68 -0.13
N VAL A 181 1.42 13.27 -0.22
CA VAL A 181 0.46 13.26 0.90
C VAL A 181 0.40 11.89 1.52
N LEU A 182 0.41 11.84 2.85
CA LEU A 182 0.25 10.60 3.59
C LEU A 182 -1.05 9.88 3.20
N LEU A 183 -0.94 8.61 2.84
CA LEU A 183 -2.07 7.69 2.82
C LEU A 183 -2.17 7.10 4.23
N PRO A 184 -3.22 7.45 5.01
CA PRO A 184 -3.37 6.90 6.36
C PRO A 184 -3.34 5.37 6.34
N GLU A 185 -2.85 4.76 7.41
CA GLU A 185 -2.83 3.32 7.52
C GLU A 185 -4.26 2.76 7.48
N GLY A 186 -4.42 1.64 6.78
CA GLY A 186 -5.67 0.89 6.72
C GLY A 186 -5.67 -0.28 7.67
N LEU A 187 -6.77 -1.01 7.67
CA LEU A 187 -6.83 -2.33 8.27
C LEU A 187 -5.99 -3.32 7.44
N ASN A 188 -5.43 -4.31 8.11
CA ASN A 188 -4.72 -5.40 7.45
C ASN A 188 -5.74 -6.29 6.72
N GLY A 189 -5.89 -6.07 5.43
CA GLY A 189 -6.78 -6.80 4.55
C GLY A 189 -6.00 -7.54 3.46
N PHE A 190 -6.70 -8.36 2.69
CA PHE A 190 -6.12 -9.14 1.59
C PHE A 190 -5.99 -8.32 0.30
N GLY A 191 -6.80 -7.27 0.16
CA GLY A 191 -6.87 -6.44 -1.04
C GLY A 191 -5.71 -5.48 -1.18
N GLN A 192 -5.09 -5.44 -2.36
CA GLN A 192 -4.16 -4.37 -2.70
C GLN A 192 -4.94 -3.09 -2.99
N GLU A 193 -4.86 -2.10 -2.12
CA GLU A 193 -5.60 -0.84 -2.26
C GLU A 193 -5.17 -0.03 -3.49
N LEU A 194 -3.87 0.08 -3.70
CA LEU A 194 -3.30 0.83 -4.82
C LEU A 194 -3.36 0.01 -6.12
N ASP A 195 -3.96 0.58 -7.15
CA ASP A 195 -3.94 0.01 -8.49
C ASP A 195 -2.66 0.44 -9.23
N THR A 196 -1.90 -0.50 -9.74
CA THR A 196 -0.69 -0.23 -10.53
C THR A 196 -0.95 0.67 -11.74
N ARG A 197 -2.16 0.72 -12.26
CA ARG A 197 -2.57 1.57 -13.39
C ARG A 197 -2.51 3.05 -13.08
N ILE A 198 -2.64 3.45 -11.83
CA ILE A 198 -2.56 4.87 -11.43
C ILE A 198 -1.13 5.40 -11.39
N ILE A 199 -0.15 4.53 -11.35
CA ILE A 199 1.24 4.85 -11.02
C ILE A 199 1.97 5.42 -12.22
N GLN A 200 2.62 6.56 -12.07
CA GLN A 200 3.64 7.11 -12.97
C GLN A 200 5.04 6.66 -12.55
N SER A 201 5.35 6.73 -11.26
CA SER A 201 6.56 6.18 -10.64
C SER A 201 6.29 5.88 -9.16
N VAL A 202 7.10 4.98 -8.61
CA VAL A 202 7.19 4.73 -7.17
C VAL A 202 8.64 4.96 -6.76
N ASP A 203 8.82 5.73 -5.71
CA ASP A 203 10.12 5.91 -5.06
C ASP A 203 10.04 5.21 -3.69
N LEU A 204 10.80 4.13 -3.49
CA LEU A 204 10.97 3.52 -2.18
C LEU A 204 12.20 4.11 -1.50
N LEU A 205 11.96 4.93 -0.49
CA LEU A 205 12.98 5.56 0.33
C LEU A 205 13.24 4.72 1.57
N THR A 206 14.47 4.33 1.81
CA THR A 206 14.90 3.54 2.97
C THR A 206 16.11 4.19 3.66
N GLY A 207 16.54 3.66 4.79
CA GLY A 207 17.70 4.15 5.50
C GLY A 207 17.42 5.35 6.41
N THR A 208 18.35 6.27 6.47
CA THR A 208 18.24 7.47 7.32
C THR A 208 17.37 8.54 6.64
N LEU A 209 16.05 8.40 6.82
CA LEU A 209 15.08 9.32 6.24
C LEU A 209 15.17 10.73 6.86
N PRO A 210 15.03 11.81 6.05
CA PRO A 210 14.94 13.18 6.55
C PRO A 210 13.78 13.41 7.54
N ALA A 211 13.81 14.54 8.27
CA ALA A 211 12.84 14.84 9.32
C ALA A 211 11.38 15.01 8.81
N GLN A 212 11.21 15.27 7.53
CA GLN A 212 9.88 15.36 6.89
C GLN A 212 9.11 14.04 6.90
N PHE A 213 9.77 12.88 7.03
CA PHE A 213 9.15 11.58 7.07
C PHE A 213 9.04 11.08 8.51
N GLY A 214 7.85 10.63 8.93
CA GLY A 214 7.58 10.19 10.29
C GLY A 214 6.60 9.02 10.35
N PHE A 215 6.32 8.57 11.56
CA PHE A 215 5.36 7.54 11.95
C PHE A 215 5.68 6.11 11.47
N ARG A 216 6.81 5.85 10.80
CA ARG A 216 7.26 4.51 10.42
C ARG A 216 8.78 4.46 10.37
N THR A 217 9.31 3.26 10.34
CA THR A 217 10.73 2.99 10.57
C THR A 217 11.44 2.30 9.41
N ALA A 218 10.74 1.50 8.61
CA ALA A 218 11.35 0.70 7.53
C ALA A 218 11.58 1.51 6.25
N GLY A 219 10.66 2.43 5.94
CA GLY A 219 10.79 3.23 4.71
C GLY A 219 9.54 4.00 4.33
N VAL A 220 9.64 4.67 3.18
CA VAL A 220 8.54 5.44 2.57
C VAL A 220 8.34 4.97 1.13
N VAL A 221 7.13 4.57 0.81
CA VAL A 221 6.67 4.27 -0.55
C VAL A 221 5.97 5.53 -1.07
N ASP A 222 6.66 6.35 -1.86
CA ASP A 222 6.08 7.57 -2.43
C ASP A 222 5.61 7.32 -3.87
N VAL A 223 4.29 7.28 -4.04
CA VAL A 223 3.64 7.04 -5.33
C VAL A 223 3.36 8.36 -6.02
N THR A 224 3.99 8.60 -7.15
CA THR A 224 3.61 9.65 -8.08
C THR A 224 2.55 9.09 -9.05
N THR A 225 1.37 9.71 -9.08
CA THR A 225 0.28 9.25 -9.95
C THR A 225 0.43 9.73 -11.38
N LYS A 226 -0.21 9.02 -12.31
CA LYS A 226 -0.46 9.53 -13.66
C LYS A 226 -1.32 10.79 -13.59
N THR A 227 -1.14 11.64 -14.59
CA THR A 227 -1.92 12.86 -14.84
C THR A 227 -2.45 12.81 -16.27
N GLY A 228 -3.33 13.75 -16.64
CA GLY A 228 -3.81 13.84 -18.02
C GLY A 228 -2.68 14.10 -19.01
N GLU A 229 -1.65 14.87 -18.62
CA GLU A 229 -0.44 15.08 -19.40
C GLU A 229 0.34 13.79 -19.63
N SER A 230 0.43 12.92 -18.64
CA SER A 230 1.22 11.68 -18.70
C SER A 230 0.56 10.59 -19.53
N LEU A 231 -0.77 10.61 -19.69
CA LEU A 231 -1.53 9.67 -20.49
C LEU A 231 -1.67 10.20 -21.92
N LYS A 232 -0.82 9.71 -22.84
CA LYS A 232 -0.81 10.17 -24.25
C LYS A 232 -2.10 9.86 -24.99
N HIS A 233 -2.73 8.72 -24.70
CA HIS A 233 -3.95 8.21 -25.31
C HIS A 233 -4.78 7.50 -24.27
N ASN A 234 -6.10 7.59 -24.37
CA ASN A 234 -7.01 6.79 -23.58
C ASN A 234 -6.78 5.31 -23.87
N GLN A 235 -7.03 4.46 -22.88
CA GLN A 235 -6.75 3.03 -22.98
C GLN A 235 -7.94 2.20 -22.55
N LEU A 236 -8.29 1.20 -23.35
CA LEU A 236 -9.16 0.09 -22.98
C LEU A 236 -8.30 -1.17 -22.95
N SER A 237 -8.30 -1.89 -21.82
CA SER A 237 -7.46 -3.05 -21.60
C SER A 237 -8.28 -4.26 -21.16
N LEU A 238 -7.88 -5.42 -21.66
CA LEU A 238 -8.33 -6.71 -21.19
C LEU A 238 -7.12 -7.58 -20.87
N TYR A 239 -7.04 -8.10 -19.65
CA TYR A 239 -6.03 -9.05 -19.21
C TYR A 239 -6.70 -10.31 -18.68
N GLY A 240 -6.17 -11.48 -19.01
CA GLY A 240 -6.74 -12.74 -18.56
C GLY A 240 -5.85 -13.93 -18.84
N GLY A 241 -6.21 -15.12 -18.32
CA GLY A 241 -5.43 -16.33 -18.50
C GLY A 241 -5.64 -17.37 -17.42
N SER A 242 -4.55 -17.98 -16.96
CA SER A 242 -4.56 -19.00 -15.90
C SER A 242 -5.29 -18.50 -14.66
N TYR A 243 -5.77 -19.43 -13.84
CA TYR A 243 -6.49 -19.15 -12.59
C TYR A 243 -7.79 -18.36 -12.80
N ASN A 244 -8.47 -18.60 -13.91
CA ASN A 244 -9.72 -17.90 -14.28
C ASN A 244 -9.58 -16.37 -14.24
N THR A 245 -8.39 -15.86 -14.46
CA THR A 245 -8.10 -14.42 -14.39
C THR A 245 -8.80 -13.67 -15.52
N PHE A 246 -9.55 -12.62 -15.15
CA PHE A 246 -10.27 -11.74 -16.06
C PHE A 246 -10.25 -10.31 -15.50
N VAL A 247 -9.55 -9.39 -16.17
CA VAL A 247 -9.31 -8.03 -15.70
C VAL A 247 -9.56 -7.01 -16.83
N PRO A 248 -10.81 -6.60 -17.09
CA PRO A 248 -11.11 -5.45 -17.91
C PRO A 248 -10.75 -4.14 -17.18
N SER A 249 -10.24 -3.15 -17.90
CA SER A 249 -9.97 -1.83 -17.33
C SER A 249 -10.01 -0.74 -18.38
N VAL A 250 -10.29 0.48 -17.94
CA VAL A 250 -10.25 1.70 -18.74
C VAL A 250 -9.40 2.77 -18.06
N GLN A 251 -8.62 3.51 -18.85
CA GLN A 251 -7.88 4.68 -18.41
C GLN A 251 -8.22 5.85 -19.33
N LEU A 252 -8.65 6.94 -18.73
CA LEU A 252 -9.04 8.17 -19.43
C LEU A 252 -8.21 9.33 -18.87
N GLY A 253 -7.74 10.20 -19.75
CA GLY A 253 -6.97 11.35 -19.29
C GLY A 253 -6.80 12.40 -20.39
N GLY A 254 -6.50 13.61 -19.96
CA GLY A 254 -6.28 14.71 -20.87
C GLY A 254 -6.23 16.06 -20.16
N GLN A 255 -6.12 17.10 -20.97
CA GLN A 255 -6.13 18.49 -20.51
C GLN A 255 -7.22 19.26 -21.25
N HIS A 256 -8.04 19.98 -20.50
CA HIS A 256 -9.04 20.87 -21.05
C HIS A 256 -9.00 22.24 -20.37
N GLY A 257 -8.54 23.25 -21.07
CA GLY A 257 -8.32 24.56 -20.47
C GLY A 257 -7.30 24.48 -19.31
N LYS A 258 -7.72 24.91 -18.14
CA LYS A 258 -6.93 24.85 -16.90
C LYS A 258 -7.07 23.54 -16.12
N LEU A 259 -7.89 22.63 -16.60
CA LEU A 259 -8.13 21.34 -15.95
C LEU A 259 -7.23 20.25 -16.57
N ASP A 260 -6.46 19.59 -15.75
CA ASP A 260 -5.72 18.36 -16.02
C ASP A 260 -6.41 17.21 -15.28
N TYR A 261 -6.78 16.14 -16.00
CA TYR A 261 -7.55 15.04 -15.42
C TYR A 261 -7.04 13.68 -15.86
N PHE A 262 -7.08 12.73 -14.92
CA PHE A 262 -6.86 11.31 -15.16
C PHE A 262 -7.84 10.49 -14.34
N ALA A 263 -8.38 9.44 -14.93
CA ALA A 263 -9.27 8.49 -14.24
C ALA A 263 -9.03 7.08 -14.73
N THR A 264 -9.21 6.10 -13.84
CA THR A 264 -9.18 4.68 -14.20
C THR A 264 -10.23 3.92 -13.41
N VAL A 265 -10.79 2.89 -14.06
CA VAL A 265 -11.68 1.90 -13.45
C VAL A 265 -11.20 0.52 -13.89
N SER A 266 -11.16 -0.42 -12.97
CA SER A 266 -10.81 -1.81 -13.25
C SER A 266 -11.69 -2.77 -12.44
N PHE A 267 -11.93 -3.93 -13.02
CA PHE A 267 -12.49 -5.10 -12.35
C PHE A 267 -11.47 -6.22 -12.43
N ASN A 268 -11.29 -6.99 -11.37
CA ASN A 268 -10.39 -8.14 -11.33
C ASN A 268 -11.12 -9.33 -10.73
N ARG A 269 -11.19 -10.41 -11.48
CA ARG A 269 -11.66 -11.71 -10.98
C ARG A 269 -10.61 -12.77 -11.23
N ASN A 270 -10.30 -13.58 -10.22
CA ASN A 270 -9.36 -14.69 -10.35
C ASN A 270 -9.59 -15.76 -9.27
N THR A 271 -8.89 -16.90 -9.39
CA THR A 271 -8.83 -17.99 -8.42
C THR A 271 -7.39 -18.23 -7.92
N ILE A 272 -6.56 -17.21 -7.93
CA ILE A 272 -5.32 -17.16 -7.13
C ILE A 272 -5.68 -16.69 -5.73
N GLY A 273 -6.67 -15.79 -5.68
CA GLY A 273 -7.29 -15.28 -4.48
C GLY A 273 -6.32 -14.60 -3.53
N ILE A 274 -6.37 -15.04 -2.29
CA ILE A 274 -5.56 -14.53 -1.21
C ILE A 274 -4.21 -15.25 -1.22
N GLU A 275 -4.21 -16.54 -0.93
CA GLU A 275 -3.03 -17.39 -0.85
C GLU A 275 -3.43 -18.86 -1.01
N ASN A 276 -2.56 -19.66 -1.60
CA ASN A 276 -2.79 -21.08 -1.64
C ASN A 276 -2.19 -21.75 -0.37
N PRO A 277 -3.00 -22.27 0.55
CA PRO A 277 -2.52 -22.93 1.77
C PRO A 277 -1.95 -24.33 1.50
N SER A 278 -2.00 -24.79 0.27
CA SER A 278 -1.49 -26.09 -0.15
C SER A 278 -0.59 -25.96 -1.39
N ASN A 279 0.29 -26.95 -1.62
CA ASN A 279 1.16 -26.94 -2.80
C ASN A 279 0.45 -27.37 -4.10
N THR A 280 -0.87 -27.38 -4.13
CA THR A 280 -1.68 -27.73 -5.29
C THR A 280 -1.68 -26.63 -6.33
N PHE A 281 -2.14 -26.93 -7.54
CA PHE A 281 -2.25 -25.95 -8.61
C PHE A 281 -3.39 -24.93 -8.36
N ARG A 282 -4.43 -25.34 -7.63
CA ARG A 282 -5.57 -24.51 -7.25
C ARG A 282 -5.92 -24.78 -5.80
N ALA A 283 -6.12 -23.74 -5.03
CA ALA A 283 -6.75 -23.85 -3.73
C ALA A 283 -8.25 -24.12 -3.87
N VAL A 284 -8.84 -24.65 -2.81
CA VAL A 284 -10.30 -24.80 -2.68
C VAL A 284 -10.81 -23.51 -2.04
N HIS A 285 -11.91 -22.94 -2.57
CA HIS A 285 -12.45 -21.65 -2.13
C HIS A 285 -11.43 -20.51 -2.19
N ASP A 286 -11.09 -20.09 -3.40
CA ASP A 286 -10.09 -19.06 -3.62
C ASP A 286 -10.51 -18.04 -4.69
N VAL A 287 -11.83 -17.83 -4.86
CA VAL A 287 -12.32 -16.81 -5.79
C VAL A 287 -12.18 -15.44 -5.15
N THR A 288 -11.58 -14.54 -5.90
CA THR A 288 -11.47 -13.12 -5.56
C THR A 288 -12.13 -12.28 -6.65
N GLU A 289 -12.95 -11.32 -6.25
CA GLU A 289 -13.49 -10.27 -7.11
C GLU A 289 -13.15 -8.91 -6.53
N GLN A 290 -12.54 -8.02 -7.34
CA GLN A 290 -12.13 -6.69 -6.89
C GLN A 290 -12.54 -5.63 -7.91
N GLU A 291 -13.09 -4.54 -7.43
CA GLU A 291 -13.43 -3.35 -8.20
C GLU A 291 -12.61 -2.17 -7.68
N LYS A 292 -11.97 -1.44 -8.59
CA LYS A 292 -11.15 -0.28 -8.23
C LYS A 292 -11.45 0.89 -9.15
N ALA A 293 -11.60 2.07 -8.56
CA ALA A 293 -11.74 3.32 -9.26
C ALA A 293 -10.82 4.38 -8.67
N PHE A 294 -10.24 5.20 -9.52
CA PHE A 294 -9.36 6.30 -9.12
C PHE A 294 -9.57 7.51 -10.01
N SER A 295 -9.53 8.70 -9.43
CA SER A 295 -9.52 9.95 -10.17
C SER A 295 -8.48 10.94 -9.65
N TYR A 296 -7.89 11.69 -10.56
CA TYR A 296 -7.02 12.84 -10.35
C TYR A 296 -7.55 14.00 -11.14
N LEU A 297 -7.93 15.06 -10.45
CA LEU A 297 -8.44 16.30 -11.06
C LEU A 297 -7.58 17.46 -10.55
N SER A 298 -6.90 18.17 -11.43
CA SER A 298 -6.02 19.29 -11.06
C SER A 298 -6.41 20.54 -11.83
N TYR A 299 -6.84 21.57 -11.11
CA TYR A 299 -7.18 22.87 -11.68
C TYR A 299 -6.07 23.89 -11.44
N HIS A 300 -5.49 24.41 -12.51
CA HIS A 300 -4.46 25.43 -12.49
C HIS A 300 -5.11 26.81 -12.31
N ILE A 301 -4.94 27.39 -11.12
CA ILE A 301 -5.45 28.74 -10.81
C ILE A 301 -4.68 29.75 -11.65
N ASP A 302 -3.35 29.65 -11.58
CA ASP A 302 -2.36 30.43 -12.32
C ASP A 302 -1.11 29.56 -12.60
N ASP A 303 -0.02 30.16 -13.12
CA ASP A 303 1.21 29.44 -13.51
C ASP A 303 2.01 28.90 -12.30
N VAL A 304 1.71 29.34 -11.09
CA VAL A 304 2.42 29.00 -9.86
C VAL A 304 1.54 28.31 -8.82
N SER A 305 0.24 28.19 -9.07
CA SER A 305 -0.73 27.66 -8.10
C SER A 305 -1.74 26.70 -8.73
N ARG A 306 -2.06 25.62 -8.02
CA ARG A 306 -3.10 24.66 -8.39
C ARG A 306 -3.85 24.11 -7.19
N VAL A 307 -5.07 23.67 -7.44
CA VAL A 307 -5.85 22.80 -6.54
C VAL A 307 -5.99 21.44 -7.19
N THR A 308 -5.75 20.40 -6.44
CA THR A 308 -5.85 19.01 -6.91
C THR A 308 -6.79 18.23 -6.01
N LEU A 309 -7.78 17.56 -6.60
CA LEU A 309 -8.62 16.58 -5.93
C LEU A 309 -8.21 15.18 -6.41
N LEU A 310 -7.92 14.32 -5.45
CA LEU A 310 -7.59 12.91 -5.60
C LEU A 310 -8.68 12.09 -4.94
N THR A 311 -9.27 11.11 -5.62
CA THR A 311 -10.20 10.17 -5.01
C THR A 311 -9.88 8.74 -5.43
N SER A 312 -10.05 7.80 -4.50
CA SER A 312 -9.92 6.38 -4.74
C SER A 312 -11.04 5.63 -4.06
N ALA A 313 -11.53 4.58 -4.70
CA ALA A 313 -12.52 3.67 -4.17
C ALA A 313 -12.12 2.23 -4.55
N SER A 314 -12.16 1.32 -3.59
CA SER A 314 -12.00 -0.11 -3.84
C SER A 314 -13.05 -0.90 -3.07
N TYR A 315 -13.52 -1.96 -3.69
CA TYR A 315 -14.40 -2.97 -3.14
C TYR A 315 -13.84 -4.33 -3.53
N ALA A 316 -13.78 -5.27 -2.60
CA ALA A 316 -13.29 -6.61 -2.88
C ALA A 316 -14.07 -7.66 -2.08
N ASP A 317 -14.37 -8.79 -2.74
CA ASP A 317 -14.91 -10.00 -2.15
C ASP A 317 -13.88 -11.12 -2.29
N PHE A 318 -13.54 -11.76 -1.17
CA PHE A 318 -12.60 -12.86 -1.08
C PHE A 318 -13.30 -14.09 -0.52
N GLN A 319 -13.16 -15.22 -1.19
CA GLN A 319 -13.34 -16.51 -0.54
C GLN A 319 -12.07 -16.82 0.26
N ILE A 320 -12.23 -17.39 1.45
CA ILE A 320 -11.10 -17.82 2.29
C ILE A 320 -10.71 -19.25 1.87
N PRO A 321 -9.47 -19.48 1.43
CA PRO A 321 -9.05 -20.78 0.95
C PRO A 321 -8.94 -21.81 2.08
N ASN A 322 -9.48 -23.02 1.83
CA ASN A 322 -9.46 -24.11 2.80
C ASN A 322 -8.13 -24.86 2.77
N SER A 323 -7.58 -25.16 3.94
CA SER A 323 -6.37 -25.97 4.09
C SER A 323 -6.70 -27.46 4.11
N PHE A 324 -6.14 -28.22 3.17
CA PHE A 324 -6.27 -29.68 3.14
C PHE A 324 -5.61 -30.35 4.36
N LYS A 325 -4.48 -29.85 4.82
CA LYS A 325 -3.73 -30.43 5.95
C LYS A 325 -4.48 -30.34 7.28
N THR A 326 -5.24 -29.28 7.49
CA THR A 326 -5.96 -29.07 8.76
C THR A 326 -7.14 -30.03 8.94
N PHE A 327 -7.65 -30.62 7.83
CA PHE A 327 -8.91 -31.39 7.83
C PHE A 327 -8.74 -32.82 7.26
N ASP A 328 -7.51 -33.26 6.96
CA ASP A 328 -7.22 -34.63 6.57
C ASP A 328 -7.12 -35.50 7.84
N GLU A 329 -8.05 -36.48 7.98
CA GLU A 329 -8.08 -37.42 9.11
C GLU A 329 -6.80 -38.26 9.29
N ASN A 330 -5.94 -38.30 8.27
CA ASN A 330 -4.63 -38.96 8.30
C ASN A 330 -3.47 -37.97 8.60
N SER A 331 -3.76 -36.68 8.77
CA SER A 331 -2.77 -35.68 9.16
C SER A 331 -2.50 -35.77 10.68
N PRO A 332 -1.24 -35.65 11.13
CA PRO A 332 -0.95 -35.51 12.55
C PRO A 332 -1.57 -34.25 13.15
N ASP A 333 -1.94 -33.28 12.32
CA ASP A 333 -2.60 -32.03 12.69
C ASP A 333 -4.15 -32.13 12.62
N TYR A 334 -4.71 -33.33 12.41
CA TYR A 334 -6.14 -33.55 12.37
C TYR A 334 -6.77 -33.12 13.70
N SER A 335 -7.45 -32.01 13.66
CA SER A 335 -8.16 -31.50 14.83
C SER A 335 -9.41 -32.34 15.09
N THR A 336 -9.69 -32.57 16.34
CA THR A 336 -10.92 -33.21 16.82
C THR A 336 -12.13 -32.59 16.12
N ILE A 337 -12.98 -33.42 15.50
CA ILE A 337 -14.29 -32.98 15.01
C ILE A 337 -15.15 -32.65 16.21
N TYR A 338 -15.67 -31.45 16.27
CA TYR A 338 -16.58 -31.00 17.32
C TYR A 338 -18.01 -31.41 17.01
N ASN A 339 -18.76 -31.76 18.04
CA ASN A 339 -20.17 -32.08 17.91
C ASN A 339 -21.01 -30.81 17.97
N VAL A 340 -21.89 -30.62 17.00
CA VAL A 340 -22.80 -29.47 16.91
C VAL A 340 -24.24 -29.95 17.03
N ALA A 341 -25.02 -29.40 17.94
CA ALA A 341 -26.42 -29.79 18.15
C ALA A 341 -27.26 -29.64 16.88
N GLY A 342 -27.90 -30.73 16.45
CA GLY A 342 -28.74 -30.75 15.25
C GLY A 342 -27.98 -30.86 13.92
N VAL A 343 -26.65 -30.99 13.94
CA VAL A 343 -25.81 -31.16 12.75
C VAL A 343 -25.18 -32.57 12.77
N ASN A 344 -25.25 -33.30 11.68
CA ASN A 344 -24.49 -34.53 11.50
C ASN A 344 -23.14 -34.22 10.84
N PRO A 345 -22.01 -34.28 11.58
CA PRO A 345 -20.70 -33.95 11.01
C PRO A 345 -20.24 -34.92 9.91
N HIS A 346 -20.82 -36.12 9.86
CA HIS A 346 -20.52 -37.14 8.81
C HIS A 346 -21.43 -37.02 7.58
N ASP A 347 -22.33 -36.04 7.50
CA ASP A 347 -23.10 -35.74 6.30
C ASP A 347 -22.13 -35.25 5.18
N PRO A 348 -22.20 -35.82 3.98
CA PRO A 348 -21.37 -35.37 2.86
C PRO A 348 -21.53 -33.88 2.51
N SER A 349 -22.61 -33.23 2.91
CA SER A 349 -22.81 -31.80 2.75
C SER A 349 -21.92 -31.00 3.71
N MET A 350 -21.54 -31.57 4.85
CA MET A 350 -20.68 -30.94 5.88
C MET A 350 -19.20 -31.12 5.63
N ASN A 351 -18.79 -31.71 4.52
CA ASN A 351 -17.38 -31.87 4.18
C ASN A 351 -16.62 -30.52 4.21
N TRP A 352 -15.45 -30.51 4.82
CA TRP A 352 -14.59 -29.33 4.99
C TRP A 352 -14.30 -28.63 3.64
N ALA A 353 -14.18 -29.37 2.54
CA ALA A 353 -13.92 -28.79 1.22
C ALA A 353 -15.08 -27.91 0.71
N LYS A 354 -16.22 -27.91 1.39
CA LYS A 354 -17.37 -27.03 1.10
C LYS A 354 -17.47 -25.85 2.09
N MET A 355 -16.53 -25.70 3.02
CA MET A 355 -16.45 -24.54 3.90
C MET A 355 -16.41 -23.26 3.05
N ASN A 356 -17.22 -22.28 3.39
CA ASN A 356 -17.45 -21.10 2.54
C ASN A 356 -17.30 -19.80 3.34
N ASP A 357 -16.16 -19.65 4.00
CA ASP A 357 -15.80 -18.41 4.65
C ASP A 357 -15.51 -17.34 3.59
N SER A 358 -15.86 -16.12 3.89
CA SER A 358 -15.65 -15.01 2.96
C SER A 358 -15.31 -13.72 3.71
N GLN A 359 -14.60 -12.84 3.03
CA GLN A 359 -14.30 -11.50 3.53
C GLN A 359 -14.59 -10.45 2.47
N THR A 360 -15.34 -9.42 2.87
CA THR A 360 -15.58 -8.25 2.04
C THR A 360 -14.73 -7.08 2.56
N GLU A 361 -14.07 -6.38 1.65
CA GLU A 361 -13.25 -5.21 1.97
C GLU A 361 -13.70 -3.98 1.21
N GLN A 362 -13.75 -2.85 1.89
CA GLN A 362 -14.08 -1.56 1.31
C GLN A 362 -13.04 -0.52 1.73
N ASN A 363 -12.56 0.27 0.77
CA ASN A 363 -11.67 1.41 1.06
C ASN A 363 -12.05 2.61 0.20
N TYR A 364 -12.20 3.76 0.83
CA TYR A 364 -12.46 5.04 0.19
C TYR A 364 -11.45 6.07 0.68
N TYR A 365 -10.84 6.79 -0.23
CA TYR A 365 -9.81 7.77 0.09
C TYR A 365 -9.99 9.04 -0.74
N ALA A 366 -9.86 10.20 -0.11
CA ALA A 366 -9.96 11.49 -0.76
C ALA A 366 -8.88 12.44 -0.23
N VAL A 367 -8.23 13.19 -1.12
CA VAL A 367 -7.28 14.25 -0.80
C VAL A 367 -7.62 15.50 -1.60
N LEU A 368 -7.72 16.61 -0.93
CA LEU A 368 -7.77 17.92 -1.57
C LEU A 368 -6.47 18.66 -1.28
N SER A 369 -5.68 18.98 -2.29
CA SER A 369 -4.39 19.64 -2.12
C SER A 369 -4.37 21.00 -2.78
N TYR A 370 -3.93 22.01 -2.06
CA TYR A 370 -3.52 23.30 -2.63
C TYR A 370 -2.00 23.37 -2.65
N GLN A 371 -1.43 23.63 -3.82
CA GLN A 371 0.01 23.81 -4.02
C GLN A 371 0.27 25.21 -4.58
N ARG A 372 1.29 25.88 -4.04
CA ARG A 372 1.84 27.12 -4.59
C ARG A 372 3.36 27.05 -4.65
N THR A 373 3.90 27.46 -5.78
CA THR A 373 5.33 27.40 -6.11
C THR A 373 5.77 28.76 -6.62
N THR A 374 6.76 29.35 -5.98
CA THR A 374 7.45 30.55 -6.46
C THR A 374 8.95 30.24 -6.63
N GLU A 375 9.78 31.19 -7.04
CA GLU A 375 11.22 30.97 -7.21
C GLU A 375 11.91 30.39 -5.96
N LYS A 376 11.47 30.81 -4.76
CA LYS A 376 12.11 30.42 -3.50
C LYS A 376 11.22 29.63 -2.56
N LEU A 377 9.90 29.70 -2.74
CA LEU A 377 8.92 29.14 -1.83
C LEU A 377 8.06 28.09 -2.55
N ASN A 378 8.06 26.89 -2.02
CA ASN A 378 7.11 25.85 -2.38
C ASN A 378 6.36 25.40 -1.14
N PHE A 379 5.04 25.37 -1.20
CA PHE A 379 4.23 24.77 -0.15
C PHE A 379 3.04 23.99 -0.67
N GLN A 380 2.61 23.03 0.13
CA GLN A 380 1.44 22.21 -0.11
C GLN A 380 0.63 22.09 1.18
N ALA A 381 -0.68 22.29 1.09
CA ALA A 381 -1.63 22.05 2.18
C ALA A 381 -2.67 21.04 1.70
N SER A 382 -2.86 19.97 2.45
CA SER A 382 -3.63 18.81 2.00
C SER A 382 -4.48 18.23 3.13
N PRO A 383 -5.75 18.66 3.30
CA PRO A 383 -6.72 17.86 4.04
C PRO A 383 -7.00 16.55 3.30
N TYR A 384 -7.20 15.48 4.08
CA TYR A 384 -7.51 14.15 3.56
C TYR A 384 -8.49 13.41 4.46
N PHE A 385 -9.14 12.44 3.85
CA PHE A 385 -10.11 11.58 4.50
C PHE A 385 -9.93 10.14 3.99
N ARG A 386 -10.08 9.15 4.89
CA ARG A 386 -10.12 7.73 4.56
C ARG A 386 -11.20 7.03 5.37
N TYR A 387 -11.89 6.12 4.72
CA TYR A 387 -12.77 5.13 5.33
C TYR A 387 -12.37 3.74 4.85
N GLY A 388 -12.33 2.77 5.75
CA GLY A 388 -12.13 1.36 5.43
C GLY A 388 -13.02 0.47 6.27
N ARG A 389 -13.38 -0.69 5.71
CA ARG A 389 -14.19 -1.72 6.36
C ARG A 389 -13.74 -3.10 5.91
N ILE A 390 -13.62 -4.00 6.86
CA ILE A 390 -13.50 -5.44 6.67
C ILE A 390 -14.72 -6.09 7.30
N ASP A 391 -15.35 -7.03 6.58
CA ASP A 391 -16.51 -7.79 7.04
C ASP A 391 -16.25 -9.28 6.74
N TYR A 392 -15.80 -10.02 7.76
CA TYR A 392 -15.55 -11.46 7.68
C TYR A 392 -16.82 -12.23 8.03
N THR A 393 -17.28 -13.05 7.12
CA THR A 393 -18.48 -13.88 7.25
C THR A 393 -18.08 -15.36 7.30
N PRO A 394 -18.33 -16.07 8.43
CA PRO A 394 -17.98 -17.48 8.62
C PRO A 394 -18.99 -18.44 7.98
N ASP A 395 -18.53 -19.64 7.63
CA ASP A 395 -19.39 -20.81 7.45
C ASP A 395 -19.72 -21.45 8.79
N ARG A 396 -20.73 -20.91 9.44
CA ARG A 396 -21.06 -21.17 10.85
C ARG A 396 -20.94 -22.65 11.26
N ASP A 397 -21.58 -23.55 10.53
CA ASP A 397 -21.68 -24.95 10.98
C ASP A 397 -20.40 -25.74 10.71
N ARG A 398 -19.73 -25.48 9.57
CA ARG A 398 -18.44 -26.13 9.27
C ARG A 398 -17.32 -25.59 10.13
N ASP A 399 -17.28 -24.29 10.42
CA ASP A 399 -16.32 -23.70 11.35
C ASP A 399 -16.47 -24.31 12.76
N LEU A 400 -17.71 -24.42 13.25
CA LEU A 400 -17.95 -25.06 14.52
C LEU A 400 -17.54 -26.54 14.54
N ILE A 401 -17.78 -27.29 13.45
CA ILE A 401 -17.39 -28.70 13.35
C ILE A 401 -15.87 -28.87 13.33
N TYR A 402 -15.18 -28.09 12.49
CA TYR A 402 -13.75 -28.32 12.17
C TYR A 402 -12.79 -27.46 13.00
N GLN A 403 -13.24 -26.29 13.47
CA GLN A 403 -12.40 -25.36 14.22
C GLN A 403 -12.86 -25.22 15.69
N GLY A 404 -14.11 -25.57 16.02
CA GLY A 404 -14.70 -25.39 17.33
C GLY A 404 -15.06 -23.94 17.66
N VAL A 405 -14.93 -23.05 16.67
CA VAL A 405 -15.26 -21.63 16.77
C VAL A 405 -15.78 -21.14 15.42
N SER A 406 -16.78 -20.27 15.44
CA SER A 406 -17.26 -19.56 14.27
C SER A 406 -17.45 -18.09 14.64
N GLU A 407 -16.77 -17.20 13.94
CA GLU A 407 -16.72 -15.79 14.25
C GLU A 407 -17.11 -14.92 13.05
N HIS A 408 -18.13 -14.10 13.23
CA HIS A 408 -18.44 -13.00 12.34
C HIS A 408 -17.80 -11.73 12.89
N GLU A 409 -16.91 -11.13 12.11
CA GLU A 409 -16.18 -9.92 12.47
C GLU A 409 -16.48 -8.79 11.49
N VAL A 410 -16.78 -7.61 12.05
CA VAL A 410 -16.84 -6.37 11.28
C VAL A 410 -15.89 -5.37 11.92
N ASN A 411 -14.90 -4.95 11.17
CA ASN A 411 -13.97 -3.92 11.57
C ASN A 411 -14.07 -2.74 10.59
N ASP A 412 -14.40 -1.56 11.09
CA ASP A 412 -14.44 -0.34 10.29
C ASP A 412 -13.65 0.79 10.95
N PHE A 413 -13.03 1.62 10.14
CA PHE A 413 -12.29 2.78 10.60
C PHE A 413 -12.53 3.99 9.73
N THR A 414 -12.43 5.15 10.34
CA THR A 414 -12.52 6.45 9.68
C THR A 414 -11.35 7.31 10.12
N THR A 415 -10.56 7.80 9.17
CA THR A 415 -9.46 8.72 9.44
C THR A 415 -9.69 10.05 8.73
N GLY A 416 -9.59 11.14 9.47
CA GLY A 416 -9.56 12.50 8.92
C GLY A 416 -8.26 13.20 9.35
N GLY A 417 -7.61 13.87 8.41
CA GLY A 417 -6.34 14.51 8.71
C GLY A 417 -6.01 15.70 7.80
N MET A 418 -4.93 16.36 8.15
CA MET A 418 -4.37 17.48 7.39
C MET A 418 -2.85 17.43 7.44
N GLN A 419 -2.24 17.63 6.28
CA GLN A 419 -0.80 17.77 6.13
C GLN A 419 -0.48 19.13 5.52
N PHE A 420 0.56 19.78 6.05
CA PHE A 420 1.11 21.02 5.53
C PHE A 420 2.62 20.87 5.43
N ASP A 421 3.19 21.17 4.28
CA ASP A 421 4.63 21.12 4.02
C ASP A 421 5.09 22.36 3.26
N LEU A 422 6.23 22.87 3.67
CA LEU A 422 6.87 24.06 3.17
C LEU A 422 8.33 23.78 2.85
N SER A 423 8.81 24.30 1.72
CA SER A 423 10.24 24.38 1.37
C SER A 423 10.57 25.80 0.97
N TYR A 424 11.57 26.41 1.62
CA TYR A 424 11.98 27.79 1.39
C TYR A 424 13.50 27.92 1.26
N GLU A 425 13.95 28.46 0.13
CA GLU A 425 15.36 28.81 -0.09
C GLU A 425 15.68 30.14 0.63
N ILE A 426 16.11 30.01 1.90
CA ILE A 426 16.47 31.17 2.75
C ILE A 426 17.77 31.85 2.29
N ALA A 427 18.68 31.09 1.69
CA ALA A 427 19.92 31.55 1.12
C ALA A 427 20.39 30.57 0.02
N PRO A 428 21.29 30.93 -0.90
CA PRO A 428 21.77 30.08 -1.99
C PRO A 428 22.32 28.71 -1.55
N LYS A 429 22.75 28.60 -0.29
CA LYS A 429 23.28 27.36 0.29
C LYS A 429 22.33 26.68 1.27
N HIS A 430 21.22 27.28 1.63
CA HIS A 430 20.33 26.83 2.68
C HIS A 430 18.89 26.72 2.16
N THR A 431 18.33 25.53 2.19
CA THR A 431 16.92 25.27 1.91
C THR A 431 16.28 24.69 3.16
N VAL A 432 15.51 25.53 3.85
CA VAL A 432 14.77 25.13 5.04
C VAL A 432 13.44 24.50 4.63
N ARG A 433 13.12 23.35 5.24
CA ARG A 433 11.82 22.69 5.11
C ARG A 433 11.19 22.55 6.47
N ALA A 434 9.89 22.78 6.52
CA ALA A 434 9.09 22.64 7.73
C ALA A 434 7.71 22.08 7.38
N GLY A 435 7.11 21.37 8.31
CA GLY A 435 5.76 20.87 8.09
C GLY A 435 5.06 20.42 9.36
N LEU A 436 3.76 20.25 9.22
CA LEU A 436 2.84 19.81 10.25
C LEU A 436 1.97 18.70 9.68
N LEU A 437 1.68 17.70 10.48
CA LEU A 437 0.73 16.65 10.19
C LEU A 437 -0.12 16.41 11.44
N GLY A 438 -1.43 16.26 11.26
CA GLY A 438 -2.35 15.85 12.31
C GLY A 438 -3.45 14.99 11.72
N GLN A 439 -3.74 13.85 12.36
CA GLN A 439 -4.86 13.00 11.98
C GLN A 439 -5.54 12.41 13.21
N TYR A 440 -6.84 12.17 13.05
CA TYR A 440 -7.67 11.46 14.00
C TYR A 440 -8.25 10.23 13.32
N THR A 441 -8.13 9.07 13.97
CA THR A 441 -8.72 7.81 13.54
C THR A 441 -9.70 7.34 14.58
N SER A 442 -10.91 6.95 14.14
CA SER A 442 -11.89 6.22 14.92
C SER A 442 -12.04 4.84 14.33
N GLU A 443 -11.95 3.83 15.17
CA GLU A 443 -12.09 2.42 14.81
C GLU A 443 -13.26 1.80 15.59
N ARG A 444 -13.94 0.85 14.97
CA ARG A 444 -14.98 0.04 15.59
C ARG A 444 -14.79 -1.41 15.19
N LEU A 445 -14.71 -2.28 16.19
CA LEU A 445 -14.63 -3.73 16.03
C LEU A 445 -15.88 -4.35 16.65
N ASP A 446 -16.71 -4.98 15.84
CA ASP A 446 -17.90 -5.75 16.25
C ASP A 446 -17.64 -7.22 15.96
N THR A 447 -17.62 -8.07 16.99
CA THR A 447 -17.50 -9.52 16.85
C THR A 447 -18.72 -10.24 17.42
N ASN A 448 -19.10 -11.33 16.75
CA ASN A 448 -20.16 -12.23 17.14
C ASN A 448 -19.67 -13.66 16.98
N THR A 449 -19.12 -14.22 18.04
CA THR A 449 -18.43 -15.49 18.05
C THR A 449 -19.29 -16.57 18.68
N LEU A 450 -19.31 -17.75 18.08
CA LEU A 450 -19.84 -18.98 18.64
C LEU A 450 -18.66 -19.88 18.99
N ALA A 451 -18.59 -20.36 20.23
CA ALA A 451 -17.57 -21.28 20.69
C ALA A 451 -18.20 -22.29 21.68
N PHE A 452 -17.59 -23.46 21.84
CA PHE A 452 -18.12 -24.45 22.78
C PHE A 452 -17.52 -24.27 24.17
N PRO A 453 -18.30 -24.40 25.24
CA PRO A 453 -17.77 -24.59 26.57
C PRO A 453 -16.89 -25.85 26.65
N VAL A 454 -15.79 -25.75 27.38
CA VAL A 454 -14.85 -26.86 27.60
C VAL A 454 -14.83 -27.26 29.09
N ASP A 455 -14.46 -28.54 29.35
CA ASP A 455 -14.18 -29.04 30.69
C ASP A 455 -12.77 -28.64 31.16
N ALA A 456 -12.38 -29.09 32.34
CA ALA A 456 -11.07 -28.80 32.95
C ALA A 456 -9.89 -29.39 32.13
N GLN A 457 -10.15 -30.28 31.20
CA GLN A 457 -9.18 -30.90 30.28
C GLN A 457 -9.13 -30.21 28.91
N GLY A 458 -9.93 -29.16 28.70
CA GLY A 458 -10.04 -28.45 27.42
C GLY A 458 -10.87 -29.19 26.39
N THR A 459 -11.62 -30.24 26.78
CA THR A 459 -12.48 -30.99 25.87
C THR A 459 -13.88 -30.38 25.83
N GLN A 460 -14.50 -30.40 24.64
CA GLN A 460 -15.88 -29.92 24.46
C GLN A 460 -16.84 -30.57 25.48
N SER A 461 -17.50 -29.78 26.30
CA SER A 461 -18.40 -30.26 27.37
C SER A 461 -19.87 -30.31 26.96
N THR A 462 -20.26 -29.59 25.91
CA THR A 462 -21.62 -29.55 25.35
C THR A 462 -21.60 -29.35 23.83
N ASN A 463 -22.61 -29.91 23.16
CA ASN A 463 -22.76 -29.70 21.71
C ASN A 463 -23.54 -28.43 21.30
N VAL A 464 -23.90 -27.60 22.31
CA VAL A 464 -24.54 -26.29 22.09
C VAL A 464 -23.52 -25.21 22.31
N PRO A 465 -23.14 -24.45 21.26
CA PRO A 465 -22.18 -23.38 21.38
C PRO A 465 -22.77 -22.20 22.19
N VAL A 466 -21.94 -21.52 22.93
CA VAL A 466 -22.28 -20.23 23.54
C VAL A 466 -22.00 -19.11 22.57
N ARG A 467 -22.78 -18.03 22.67
CA ARG A 467 -22.63 -16.84 21.88
C ARG A 467 -21.89 -15.77 22.66
N LEU A 468 -20.80 -15.28 22.11
CA LEU A 468 -19.97 -14.22 22.69
C LEU A 468 -20.06 -13.00 21.75
N ILE A 469 -20.49 -11.88 22.28
CA ILE A 469 -20.60 -10.61 21.55
C ILE A 469 -19.60 -9.64 22.15
N ASP A 470 -18.78 -9.04 21.30
CA ASP A 470 -17.91 -7.94 21.66
C ASP A 470 -18.07 -6.79 20.67
N ASN A 471 -18.38 -5.61 21.18
CA ASN A 471 -18.49 -4.40 20.38
C ASN A 471 -17.59 -3.38 21.04
N THR A 472 -16.42 -3.19 20.47
CA THR A 472 -15.42 -2.28 20.99
C THR A 472 -15.18 -1.12 20.03
N GLY A 473 -14.88 0.03 20.59
CA GLY A 473 -14.50 1.22 19.85
C GLY A 473 -13.17 1.75 20.34
N ASN A 474 -12.34 2.17 19.41
CA ASN A 474 -11.03 2.73 19.67
C ASN A 474 -10.86 4.06 18.96
N TRP A 475 -9.93 4.86 19.42
CA TRP A 475 -9.55 6.09 18.73
C TRP A 475 -8.06 6.32 18.86
N SER A 476 -7.48 6.98 17.87
CA SER A 476 -6.11 7.46 17.94
C SER A 476 -5.95 8.84 17.33
N VAL A 477 -4.96 9.57 17.84
CA VAL A 477 -4.48 10.83 17.28
C VAL A 477 -2.99 10.67 17.00
N GLU A 478 -2.61 10.95 15.77
CA GLU A 478 -1.22 11.11 15.38
C GLU A 478 -0.96 12.56 15.00
N ALA A 479 0.05 13.18 15.61
CA ALA A 479 0.46 14.54 15.29
C ALA A 479 1.98 14.63 15.18
N GLY A 480 2.47 15.36 14.18
CA GLY A 480 3.90 15.53 13.95
C GLY A 480 4.23 16.94 13.45
N ALA A 481 5.35 17.46 13.90
CA ALA A 481 5.93 18.71 13.40
C ALA A 481 7.42 18.51 13.14
N TYR A 482 7.93 19.09 12.04
CA TYR A 482 9.34 19.01 11.73
C TYR A 482 9.89 20.32 11.18
N ILE A 483 11.21 20.50 11.37
CA ILE A 483 12.01 21.49 10.69
C ILE A 483 13.35 20.86 10.32
N GLN A 484 13.86 21.15 9.12
CA GLN A 484 15.14 20.68 8.63
C GLN A 484 15.78 21.67 7.67
N ASP A 485 17.11 21.64 7.58
CA ASP A 485 17.89 22.43 6.63
C ASP A 485 18.73 21.52 5.73
N GLU A 486 18.69 21.79 4.45
CA GLU A 486 19.62 21.29 3.44
C GLU A 486 20.72 22.31 3.25
N TYR A 487 21.88 22.08 3.88
CA TYR A 487 23.03 22.94 3.81
C TYR A 487 24.04 22.46 2.76
N LYS A 488 24.15 23.17 1.66
CA LYS A 488 25.18 22.96 0.62
C LYS A 488 26.50 23.55 1.08
N VAL A 489 27.28 22.80 1.88
CA VAL A 489 28.56 23.20 2.45
C VAL A 489 29.50 23.63 1.34
N THR A 490 29.65 22.77 0.32
CA THR A 490 30.37 23.02 -0.93
C THR A 490 29.53 22.59 -2.12
N ARG A 491 30.03 22.72 -3.34
CA ARG A 491 29.35 22.18 -4.55
C ARG A 491 29.20 20.65 -4.52
N ASN A 492 30.07 19.97 -3.75
CA ASN A 492 30.18 18.52 -3.74
C ASN A 492 29.75 17.90 -2.41
N LEU A 493 29.51 18.72 -1.38
CA LEU A 493 29.16 18.25 -0.04
C LEU A 493 27.88 18.93 0.44
N THR A 494 26.86 18.14 0.72
CA THR A 494 25.59 18.57 1.31
C THR A 494 25.42 17.90 2.66
N PHE A 495 25.04 18.69 3.66
CA PHE A 495 24.67 18.23 4.99
C PHE A 495 23.19 18.54 5.22
N ASN A 496 22.40 17.51 5.54
CA ASN A 496 20.99 17.64 5.86
C ASN A 496 20.83 17.34 7.34
N TYR A 497 20.20 18.24 8.08
CA TYR A 497 19.94 18.04 9.50
C TYR A 497 18.61 18.65 9.88
N GLY A 498 17.97 18.03 10.83
CA GLY A 498 16.66 18.46 11.26
C GLY A 498 16.21 17.78 12.54
N ILE A 499 15.06 18.19 12.99
CA ILE A 499 14.41 17.65 14.17
C ILE A 499 12.93 17.49 13.90
N ARG A 500 12.37 16.43 14.43
CA ARG A 500 10.94 16.12 14.35
C ARG A 500 10.41 15.82 15.75
N TYR A 501 9.24 16.32 16.06
CA TYR A 501 8.47 15.91 17.22
C TYR A 501 7.25 15.15 16.75
N ASP A 502 7.05 13.95 17.27
CA ASP A 502 5.89 13.12 17.03
C ASP A 502 5.13 12.85 18.32
N ARG A 503 3.81 12.81 18.24
CA ARG A 503 2.88 12.49 19.31
C ARG A 503 1.88 11.44 18.82
N PHE A 504 1.69 10.40 19.62
CA PHE A 504 0.62 9.42 19.50
C PHE A 504 -0.21 9.44 20.78
N ALA A 505 -1.51 9.42 20.65
CA ALA A 505 -2.45 9.28 21.76
C ALA A 505 -3.61 8.39 21.32
N SER A 506 -3.95 7.41 22.12
CA SER A 506 -5.06 6.48 21.89
C SER A 506 -5.74 6.11 23.21
N SER A 507 -6.73 5.24 23.17
CA SER A 507 -7.36 4.68 24.35
C SER A 507 -6.43 3.80 25.19
N PHE A 508 -5.31 3.30 24.64
CA PHE A 508 -4.42 2.34 25.29
C PHE A 508 -2.96 2.84 25.43
N ASP A 509 -2.54 3.85 24.66
CA ASP A 509 -1.17 4.39 24.75
C ASP A 509 -1.15 5.90 24.54
N ASN A 510 -0.16 6.60 25.11
CA ASN A 510 -0.06 8.05 25.04
C ASN A 510 1.40 8.50 25.14
N GLU A 511 2.11 8.52 24.01
CA GLU A 511 3.54 8.77 23.94
C GLU A 511 3.92 9.85 22.95
N GLY A 512 5.12 10.41 23.12
CA GLY A 512 5.71 11.37 22.21
C GLY A 512 7.23 11.31 22.22
N GLN A 513 7.85 11.73 21.11
CA GLN A 513 9.30 11.69 20.97
C GLN A 513 9.82 12.88 20.16
N LEU A 514 10.96 13.38 20.59
CA LEU A 514 11.80 14.27 19.80
C LEU A 514 12.85 13.44 19.04
N SER A 515 12.88 13.57 17.72
CA SER A 515 13.64 12.71 16.82
C SER A 515 14.63 13.54 16.00
N PRO A 516 15.89 13.67 16.43
CA PRO A 516 16.95 14.28 15.63
C PRO A 516 17.30 13.39 14.44
N ARG A 517 17.67 14.04 13.33
CA ARG A 517 18.11 13.39 12.09
C ARG A 517 19.21 14.18 11.44
N ALA A 518 20.20 13.48 10.93
CA ALA A 518 21.32 14.08 10.22
C ALA A 518 21.87 13.11 9.18
N ASN A 519 22.09 13.61 7.96
CA ASN A 519 22.79 12.86 6.94
C ASN A 519 23.69 13.76 6.09
N MET A 520 24.72 13.17 5.55
CA MET A 520 25.71 13.81 4.73
C MET A 520 25.78 13.10 3.37
N VAL A 521 25.76 13.89 2.31
CA VAL A 521 25.93 13.40 0.93
C VAL A 521 27.17 14.05 0.34
N TRP A 522 28.15 13.25 -0.04
CA TRP A 522 29.40 13.71 -0.63
C TRP A 522 29.58 13.16 -2.05
N LYS A 523 29.83 14.04 -3.00
CA LYS A 523 30.08 13.75 -4.42
C LYS A 523 31.52 14.13 -4.76
N PRO A 524 32.54 13.29 -4.42
CA PRO A 524 33.94 13.62 -4.68
C PRO A 524 34.23 13.90 -6.15
N ASN A 525 33.47 13.28 -7.04
CA ASN A 525 33.51 13.47 -8.49
C ASN A 525 32.12 13.28 -9.11
N SER A 526 32.00 13.36 -10.44
CA SER A 526 30.72 13.23 -11.17
C SER A 526 30.15 11.81 -11.22
N THR A 527 30.95 10.80 -10.87
CA THR A 527 30.57 9.38 -10.97
C THR A 527 30.33 8.69 -9.63
N THR A 528 30.78 9.32 -8.53
CA THR A 528 30.70 8.75 -7.18
C THR A 528 29.80 9.59 -6.29
N THR A 529 28.85 8.96 -5.62
CA THR A 529 28.07 9.57 -4.51
C THR A 529 28.20 8.69 -3.28
N LEU A 530 28.61 9.30 -2.18
CA LEU A 530 28.69 8.68 -0.86
C LEU A 530 27.65 9.31 0.04
N HIS A 531 27.01 8.51 0.89
CA HIS A 531 26.16 9.02 1.96
C HIS A 531 26.45 8.29 3.27
N ILE A 532 26.17 8.97 4.37
CA ILE A 532 26.13 8.43 5.72
C ILE A 532 25.11 9.20 6.53
N GLY A 533 24.37 8.52 7.39
CA GLY A 533 23.34 9.18 8.16
C GLY A 533 23.04 8.53 9.50
N TYR A 534 22.29 9.29 10.31
CA TYR A 534 21.67 8.87 11.55
C TYR A 534 20.25 9.42 11.62
N SER A 535 19.30 8.56 12.02
CA SER A 535 17.92 8.95 12.27
C SER A 535 17.38 8.28 13.52
N ARG A 536 16.63 9.04 14.32
CA ARG A 536 15.77 8.49 15.37
C ARG A 536 14.35 8.42 14.88
N TYR A 537 13.67 7.29 15.13
CA TYR A 537 12.34 7.01 14.61
C TYR A 537 11.32 6.76 15.71
N PHE A 538 10.06 7.02 15.39
CA PHE A 538 8.88 6.86 16.20
C PHE A 538 7.78 6.26 15.33
N ALA A 539 7.32 5.05 15.66
CA ALA A 539 6.28 4.36 14.92
C ALA A 539 5.14 3.94 15.84
N PRO A 540 3.96 4.57 15.74
CA PRO A 540 2.77 4.14 16.43
C PRO A 540 2.38 2.70 16.04
N PRO A 541 1.81 1.91 16.96
CA PRO A 541 1.18 0.64 16.63
C PRO A 541 -0.03 0.84 15.73
N SER A 542 -0.44 -0.22 15.03
CA SER A 542 -1.75 -0.25 14.36
C SER A 542 -2.87 0.01 15.38
N PRO A 543 -3.97 0.68 14.99
CA PRO A 543 -5.11 0.91 15.86
C PRO A 543 -5.83 -0.38 16.29
N GLN A 544 -5.61 -1.51 15.61
CA GLN A 544 -6.19 -2.80 15.97
C GLN A 544 -5.71 -3.27 17.35
N TYR A 545 -6.63 -3.41 18.29
CA TYR A 545 -6.33 -3.80 19.66
C TYR A 545 -7.43 -4.67 20.25
N VAL A 546 -7.05 -5.83 20.80
CA VAL A 546 -7.94 -6.74 21.51
C VAL A 546 -7.89 -6.42 23.01
N TYR A 547 -9.01 -6.07 23.60
CA TYR A 547 -9.08 -5.71 25.02
C TYR A 547 -9.04 -6.95 25.93
N SER A 548 -8.50 -6.80 27.14
CA SER A 548 -8.52 -7.87 28.16
C SER A 548 -9.94 -8.31 28.51
N SER A 549 -10.91 -7.42 28.45
CA SER A 549 -12.34 -7.75 28.65
C SER A 549 -12.88 -8.66 27.54
N THR A 550 -12.38 -8.53 26.32
CA THR A 550 -12.70 -9.41 25.21
C THR A 550 -12.14 -10.80 25.45
N LEU A 551 -10.86 -10.91 25.82
CA LEU A 551 -10.21 -12.19 26.14
C LEU A 551 -10.91 -12.95 27.24
N ALA A 552 -11.34 -12.26 28.30
CA ALA A 552 -12.07 -12.86 29.40
C ALA A 552 -13.40 -13.50 29.00
N LYS A 553 -14.03 -13.04 27.89
CA LYS A 553 -15.26 -13.66 27.40
C LYS A 553 -15.02 -15.05 26.78
N PHE A 554 -13.82 -15.31 26.28
CA PHE A 554 -13.46 -16.59 25.68
C PHE A 554 -12.95 -17.63 26.69
N GLU A 555 -12.73 -17.25 27.96
CA GLU A 555 -12.24 -18.15 28.97
C GLU A 555 -13.21 -19.34 29.19
N GLY A 556 -12.67 -20.57 29.25
CA GLY A 556 -13.47 -21.79 29.36
C GLY A 556 -14.20 -22.21 28.10
N THR A 557 -13.77 -21.71 26.93
CA THR A 557 -14.30 -22.11 25.61
C THR A 557 -13.22 -22.71 24.71
N THR A 558 -13.64 -23.30 23.59
CA THR A 558 -12.76 -23.83 22.55
C THR A 558 -11.86 -22.78 21.88
N ASN A 559 -12.14 -21.49 22.09
CA ASN A 559 -11.32 -20.37 21.59
C ASN A 559 -10.65 -19.57 22.73
N ALA A 560 -10.42 -20.21 23.87
CA ALA A 560 -9.73 -19.56 24.98
C ALA A 560 -8.26 -19.27 24.61
N ALA A 561 -7.78 -18.09 24.97
CA ALA A 561 -6.37 -17.75 24.85
C ALA A 561 -5.48 -18.67 25.72
N ALA A 562 -4.27 -18.94 25.28
CA ALA A 562 -3.30 -19.75 26.04
C ALA A 562 -2.95 -19.12 27.41
N ASN A 563 -3.08 -17.81 27.52
CA ASN A 563 -2.96 -17.04 28.77
C ASN A 563 -3.77 -15.75 28.64
N LEU A 564 -4.01 -15.06 29.78
CA LEU A 564 -4.77 -13.81 29.82
C LEU A 564 -3.88 -12.58 29.99
N VAL A 565 -2.57 -12.70 29.87
CA VAL A 565 -1.66 -11.55 29.94
C VAL A 565 -1.78 -10.73 28.67
N ASN A 566 -2.23 -9.50 28.82
CA ASN A 566 -2.48 -8.59 27.70
C ASN A 566 -2.04 -7.17 28.06
N ASP A 567 -0.73 -6.94 27.99
CA ASP A 567 -0.20 -5.59 28.05
C ASP A 567 -0.40 -4.91 26.68
N ALA A 568 -0.74 -3.63 26.69
CA ALA A 568 -1.01 -2.88 25.49
C ALA A 568 0.26 -2.72 24.61
N THR A 569 0.08 -2.80 23.30
CA THR A 569 1.15 -2.56 22.32
C THR A 569 1.59 -1.11 22.40
N LYS A 570 2.89 -0.90 22.45
CA LYS A 570 3.53 0.41 22.63
C LYS A 570 4.06 0.96 21.33
N VAL A 571 4.32 2.26 21.34
CA VAL A 571 5.01 2.93 20.23
C VAL A 571 6.45 2.41 20.08
N GLU A 572 6.79 1.91 18.91
CA GLU A 572 8.17 1.56 18.59
C GLU A 572 9.06 2.81 18.52
N LYS A 573 10.23 2.73 19.18
CA LYS A 573 11.26 3.78 19.17
C LYS A 573 12.59 3.18 18.74
N SER A 574 13.19 3.73 17.68
CA SER A 574 14.44 3.17 17.18
C SER A 574 15.49 4.21 16.82
N ASN A 575 16.75 3.77 16.86
CA ASN A 575 17.90 4.49 16.32
C ASN A 575 18.41 3.74 15.11
N TYR A 576 18.68 4.47 14.04
CA TYR A 576 19.07 3.94 12.75
C TYR A 576 20.33 4.63 12.24
N VAL A 577 21.26 3.87 11.72
CA VAL A 577 22.44 4.35 11.00
C VAL A 577 22.55 3.63 9.67
N ASP A 578 22.94 4.34 8.64
CA ASP A 578 23.31 3.75 7.38
C ASP A 578 24.45 4.49 6.70
N GLY A 579 25.02 3.86 5.69
CA GLY A 579 25.97 4.49 4.80
C GLY A 579 26.15 3.67 3.54
N GLY A 580 26.39 4.37 2.44
CA GLY A 580 26.46 3.70 1.15
C GLY A 580 27.21 4.48 0.09
N ILE A 581 27.41 3.82 -1.03
CA ILE A 581 28.05 4.31 -2.23
C ILE A 581 27.22 4.00 -3.47
N LEU A 582 27.01 5.02 -4.30
CA LEU A 582 26.60 4.87 -5.68
C LEU A 582 27.79 5.21 -6.57
N GLN A 583 28.20 4.25 -7.39
CA GLN A 583 29.30 4.39 -8.34
C GLN A 583 28.84 4.17 -9.78
N ARG A 584 28.95 5.17 -10.62
CA ARG A 584 28.84 5.02 -12.08
C ARG A 584 30.17 4.54 -12.63
N ILE A 585 30.18 3.28 -13.11
CA ILE A 585 31.39 2.68 -13.71
C ILE A 585 31.54 3.19 -15.16
N THR A 586 30.43 3.22 -15.89
CA THR A 586 30.31 3.85 -17.22
C THR A 586 29.04 4.71 -17.26
N PRO A 587 28.79 5.51 -18.31
CA PRO A 587 27.52 6.23 -18.45
C PRO A 587 26.29 5.31 -18.44
N GLU A 588 26.45 4.06 -18.86
CA GLU A 588 25.38 3.05 -18.96
C GLU A 588 25.28 2.13 -17.74
N PHE A 589 26.39 1.97 -16.96
CA PHE A 589 26.48 1.00 -15.88
C PHE A 589 26.75 1.66 -14.53
N GLN A 590 25.87 1.40 -13.57
CA GLN A 590 26.05 1.84 -12.18
C GLN A 590 25.85 0.69 -11.19
N ILE A 591 26.50 0.83 -10.06
CA ILE A 591 26.35 -0.04 -8.89
C ILE A 591 26.03 0.80 -7.64
N THR A 592 25.30 0.21 -6.70
CA THR A 592 25.05 0.73 -5.36
C THR A 592 25.43 -0.33 -4.32
N VAL A 593 25.99 0.12 -3.20
CA VAL A 593 26.23 -0.72 -2.02
C VAL A 593 25.82 0.10 -0.81
N ASP A 594 24.97 -0.47 0.03
CA ASP A 594 24.47 0.14 1.25
C ASP A 594 24.62 -0.83 2.42
N ALA A 595 24.94 -0.32 3.61
CA ALA A 595 24.95 -1.08 4.85
C ALA A 595 24.25 -0.30 5.94
N TYR A 596 23.51 -0.98 6.79
CA TYR A 596 22.65 -0.37 7.79
C TYR A 596 22.58 -1.16 9.10
N ALA A 597 22.24 -0.45 10.17
CA ALA A 597 21.90 -1.05 11.46
C ALA A 597 20.83 -0.25 12.20
N LYS A 598 19.89 -0.96 12.83
CA LYS A 598 18.80 -0.43 13.63
C LYS A 598 18.76 -1.09 15.00
N TRP A 599 18.50 -0.29 16.02
CA TRP A 599 18.23 -0.74 17.39
C TRP A 599 16.87 -0.21 17.80
N ALA A 600 15.93 -1.11 18.11
CA ALA A 600 14.56 -0.79 18.46
C ALA A 600 14.23 -1.17 19.91
N HIS A 601 13.40 -0.36 20.53
CA HIS A 601 12.60 -0.68 21.71
C HIS A 601 11.15 -0.80 21.28
N ASP A 602 10.46 -1.80 21.83
CA ASP A 602 9.06 -2.10 21.53
C ASP A 602 8.85 -2.34 20.02
N LEU A 603 9.76 -3.15 19.43
CA LEU A 603 9.71 -3.53 18.02
C LEU A 603 8.38 -4.21 17.72
N THR A 604 7.58 -3.62 16.84
CA THR A 604 6.23 -4.09 16.52
C THR A 604 6.28 -5.24 15.50
N ASP A 605 5.38 -6.20 15.70
CA ASP A 605 5.14 -7.33 14.82
C ASP A 605 3.64 -7.66 14.82
N LEU A 606 3.18 -8.55 13.94
CA LEU A 606 1.77 -8.94 13.81
C LEU A 606 1.59 -10.41 14.20
N GLY A 607 0.58 -10.68 15.00
CA GLY A 607 0.21 -12.04 15.40
C GLY A 607 -1.26 -12.33 15.16
N GLN A 608 -1.66 -13.56 15.46
CA GLN A 608 -3.02 -14.05 15.29
C GLN A 608 -3.58 -14.54 16.63
N PHE A 609 -4.82 -14.19 16.94
CA PHE A 609 -5.54 -14.68 18.11
C PHE A 609 -6.46 -15.85 17.78
N GLY A 610 -6.24 -16.97 18.48
CA GLY A 610 -7.12 -18.14 18.40
C GLY A 610 -7.15 -18.80 17.04
N ARG A 611 -8.23 -19.53 16.77
CA ARG A 611 -8.50 -20.21 15.49
C ARG A 611 -9.23 -19.32 14.49
N ALA A 612 -9.96 -18.32 14.96
CA ALA A 612 -10.46 -17.24 14.13
C ALA A 612 -9.30 -16.33 13.70
N VAL A 613 -9.34 -15.81 12.48
CA VAL A 613 -8.25 -14.96 11.95
C VAL A 613 -8.42 -13.54 12.49
N ILE A 614 -8.19 -13.36 13.79
CA ILE A 614 -8.10 -12.03 14.40
C ILE A 614 -6.62 -11.64 14.43
N LEU A 615 -6.24 -10.70 13.55
CA LEU A 615 -4.90 -10.18 13.51
C LEU A 615 -4.77 -9.02 14.51
N ALA A 616 -3.77 -9.08 15.38
CA ALA A 616 -3.51 -8.03 16.36
C ALA A 616 -1.99 -7.80 16.50
N PRO A 617 -1.55 -6.53 16.59
CA PRO A 617 -0.13 -6.23 16.76
C PRO A 617 0.33 -6.62 18.16
N PHE A 618 1.59 -7.07 18.23
CA PHE A 618 2.33 -7.26 19.46
C PHE A 618 3.71 -6.61 19.36
N SER A 619 4.46 -6.54 20.43
CA SER A 619 5.79 -5.97 20.43
C SER A 619 6.81 -6.80 21.20
N TYR A 620 8.04 -6.80 20.68
CA TYR A 620 9.22 -7.25 21.40
C TYR A 620 9.87 -6.07 22.10
N LYS A 621 10.21 -6.22 23.36
CA LYS A 621 10.86 -5.19 24.18
C LYS A 621 12.15 -4.69 23.57
N ARG A 622 12.89 -5.52 22.83
CA ARG A 622 14.13 -5.18 22.16
C ARG A 622 14.21 -5.86 20.80
N GLY A 623 14.55 -5.06 19.79
CA GLY A 623 14.82 -5.52 18.44
C GLY A 623 16.13 -4.97 17.87
N ARG A 624 16.75 -5.73 16.96
CA ARG A 624 17.90 -5.30 16.18
C ARG A 624 17.75 -5.79 14.76
N VAL A 625 18.05 -4.91 13.83
CA VAL A 625 18.09 -5.25 12.40
C VAL A 625 19.38 -4.71 11.82
N TYR A 626 20.10 -5.49 11.04
CA TYR A 626 21.26 -5.04 10.30
C TYR A 626 21.38 -5.79 8.98
N GLY A 627 22.00 -5.18 8.02
CA GLY A 627 22.14 -5.78 6.71
C GLY A 627 23.01 -5.00 5.76
N ALA A 628 23.13 -5.55 4.57
CA ALA A 628 23.80 -4.93 3.45
C ALA A 628 23.06 -5.23 2.14
N GLU A 629 23.02 -4.26 1.25
CA GLU A 629 22.33 -4.30 -0.03
C GLU A 629 23.32 -4.00 -1.16
N PHE A 630 23.20 -4.72 -2.25
CA PHE A 630 23.90 -4.48 -3.50
C PHE A 630 22.88 -4.30 -4.61
N GLY A 631 23.03 -3.23 -5.38
CA GLY A 631 22.23 -2.97 -6.57
C GLY A 631 23.12 -2.74 -7.78
N SER A 632 22.66 -3.16 -8.96
CA SER A 632 23.32 -2.87 -10.22
C SER A 632 22.29 -2.59 -11.31
N SER A 633 22.61 -1.67 -12.21
CA SER A 633 21.80 -1.42 -13.39
C SER A 633 22.67 -1.05 -14.58
N TRP A 634 22.31 -1.61 -15.73
CA TRP A 634 22.97 -1.34 -17.00
C TRP A 634 21.92 -1.07 -18.10
N ARG A 635 22.15 -0.02 -18.90
CA ARG A 635 21.28 0.33 -20.03
C ARG A 635 22.12 0.71 -21.24
N HIS A 636 21.90 -0.01 -22.34
CA HIS A 636 22.56 0.32 -23.61
C HIS A 636 21.62 0.02 -24.78
N GLY A 637 21.29 1.02 -25.57
CA GLY A 637 20.35 0.91 -26.68
C GLY A 637 18.99 0.33 -26.24
N PRO A 638 18.53 -0.77 -26.85
CA PRO A 638 17.26 -1.41 -26.51
C PRO A 638 17.33 -2.24 -25.24
N TRP A 639 18.50 -2.56 -24.71
CA TRP A 639 18.72 -3.45 -23.59
C TRP A 639 18.71 -2.72 -22.25
N SER A 640 18.13 -3.36 -21.25
CA SER A 640 18.23 -2.95 -19.85
C SER A 640 18.39 -4.20 -18.98
N LEU A 641 19.39 -4.17 -18.11
CA LEU A 641 19.65 -5.21 -17.11
C LEU A 641 19.62 -4.58 -15.71
N PHE A 642 19.14 -5.31 -14.74
CA PHE A 642 19.32 -4.98 -13.33
C PHE A 642 19.60 -6.24 -12.52
N GLY A 643 20.25 -6.08 -11.39
CA GLY A 643 20.47 -7.14 -10.42
C GLY A 643 20.59 -6.55 -9.03
N ASN A 644 19.89 -7.14 -8.07
CA ASN A 644 19.89 -6.76 -6.68
C ASN A 644 20.17 -7.97 -5.81
N PHE A 645 20.86 -7.74 -4.72
CA PHE A 645 21.11 -8.72 -3.68
C PHE A 645 21.00 -8.05 -2.32
N SER A 646 20.39 -8.70 -1.35
CA SER A 646 20.30 -8.22 0.02
C SER A 646 20.62 -9.34 1.02
N TYR A 647 21.35 -8.97 2.05
CA TYR A 647 21.54 -9.74 3.28
C TYR A 647 20.89 -8.98 4.43
N VAL A 648 20.00 -9.64 5.17
CA VAL A 648 19.28 -9.08 6.31
C VAL A 648 19.39 -10.02 7.49
N LYS A 649 19.67 -9.49 8.67
CA LYS A 649 19.56 -10.24 9.91
C LYS A 649 18.78 -9.46 10.96
N THR A 650 17.70 -10.08 11.44
CA THR A 650 16.88 -9.59 12.52
C THR A 650 17.19 -10.31 13.84
N SER A 651 16.85 -9.70 14.94
CA SER A 651 16.93 -10.32 16.27
C SER A 651 15.95 -9.59 17.19
N ALA A 652 15.02 -10.34 17.78
CA ALA A 652 14.03 -9.81 18.70
C ALA A 652 13.99 -10.62 20.00
N LYS A 653 13.61 -10.00 21.11
CA LYS A 653 13.64 -10.62 22.43
C LYS A 653 12.61 -10.00 23.35
N ASP A 654 11.98 -10.86 24.20
CA ASP A 654 11.08 -10.49 25.29
C ASP A 654 9.79 -9.83 24.75
N ILE A 655 8.78 -10.66 24.42
CA ILE A 655 7.45 -10.19 24.02
C ILE A 655 6.81 -9.51 25.24
N ASN A 656 6.50 -8.21 25.12
CA ASN A 656 6.03 -7.38 26.22
C ASN A 656 4.65 -6.74 25.98
N SER A 657 3.93 -7.17 24.94
CA SER A 657 2.53 -6.80 24.71
C SER A 657 1.78 -7.95 24.04
N ALA A 658 0.46 -7.97 24.17
CA ALA A 658 -0.44 -8.94 23.56
C ALA A 658 0.02 -10.41 23.75
N GLN A 659 0.56 -10.74 24.92
CA GLN A 659 1.17 -12.05 25.22
C GLN A 659 0.16 -13.20 25.14
N TYR A 660 -1.12 -12.90 25.21
CA TYR A 660 -2.22 -13.87 25.08
C TYR A 660 -2.20 -14.65 23.75
N GLN A 661 -1.51 -14.16 22.74
CA GLN A 661 -1.39 -14.81 21.43
C GLN A 661 -0.43 -16.00 21.42
N PHE A 662 0.38 -16.18 22.46
CA PHE A 662 1.50 -17.11 22.48
C PHE A 662 1.39 -18.15 23.59
N ASP A 663 1.95 -19.33 23.33
CA ASP A 663 2.15 -20.36 24.34
C ASP A 663 3.06 -19.87 25.46
N VAL A 664 2.76 -20.29 26.71
CA VAL A 664 3.57 -19.96 27.90
C VAL A 664 5.03 -20.45 27.76
N ALA A 665 5.24 -21.62 27.15
CA ALA A 665 6.58 -22.16 26.92
C ALA A 665 7.36 -21.31 25.90
N GLU A 666 6.70 -20.84 24.86
CA GLU A 666 7.28 -19.98 23.83
C GLU A 666 7.64 -18.60 24.39
N LEU A 667 6.74 -17.97 25.15
CA LEU A 667 7.02 -16.72 25.86
C LEU A 667 8.22 -16.85 26.81
N ALA A 668 8.30 -17.94 27.55
CA ALA A 668 9.42 -18.21 28.47
C ALA A 668 10.76 -18.38 27.74
N TYR A 669 10.73 -19.01 26.56
CA TYR A 669 11.91 -19.15 25.71
C TYR A 669 12.36 -17.78 25.15
N ILE A 670 11.44 -17.03 24.52
CA ILE A 670 11.73 -15.74 23.88
C ILE A 670 12.15 -14.68 24.91
N LYS A 671 11.66 -14.77 26.15
CA LYS A 671 12.09 -13.90 27.25
C LYS A 671 13.58 -14.03 27.54
N ASN A 672 14.16 -15.22 27.38
CA ASN A 672 15.54 -15.52 27.72
C ASN A 672 16.46 -15.57 26.49
N HIS A 673 15.93 -15.88 25.30
CA HIS A 673 16.68 -16.07 24.07
C HIS A 673 16.21 -15.07 23.03
N ALA A 674 17.13 -14.50 22.28
CA ALA A 674 16.80 -13.71 21.11
C ALA A 674 16.45 -14.64 19.95
N ILE A 675 15.35 -14.35 19.26
CA ILE A 675 14.87 -15.08 18.09
C ILE A 675 14.99 -14.22 16.83
N GLN A 676 14.84 -14.82 15.65
CA GLN A 676 14.72 -14.10 14.39
C GLN A 676 13.24 -13.92 14.05
N LEU A 677 12.90 -12.84 13.33
CA LEU A 677 11.54 -12.60 12.91
C LEU A 677 11.14 -13.57 11.79
N ASP A 678 9.88 -13.95 11.71
CA ASP A 678 9.35 -14.94 10.76
C ASP A 678 9.55 -14.50 9.29
N HIS A 679 9.29 -13.25 8.99
CA HIS A 679 9.42 -12.63 7.67
C HIS A 679 10.85 -12.18 7.31
N GLN A 680 11.87 -12.62 8.04
CA GLN A 680 13.26 -12.33 7.70
C GLN A 680 13.67 -13.05 6.40
N GLY A 681 13.72 -12.36 5.28
CA GLY A 681 14.43 -12.83 4.09
C GLY A 681 15.94 -12.69 4.28
N GLU A 682 16.61 -13.69 4.88
CA GLU A 682 18.05 -13.61 5.21
C GLU A 682 18.91 -13.30 3.98
N TYR A 683 18.61 -13.95 2.86
CA TYR A 683 19.20 -13.67 1.55
C TYR A 683 18.10 -13.52 0.51
N THR A 684 18.07 -12.38 -0.16
CA THR A 684 17.16 -12.16 -1.28
C THR A 684 17.94 -11.66 -2.50
N ALA A 685 17.49 -12.05 -3.67
CA ALA A 685 18.05 -11.55 -4.92
C ALA A 685 16.94 -11.39 -5.96
N THR A 686 17.01 -10.31 -6.72
CA THR A 686 16.18 -10.11 -7.91
C THR A 686 17.05 -9.69 -9.08
N ALA A 687 16.74 -10.18 -10.26
CA ALA A 687 17.45 -9.79 -11.48
C ALA A 687 16.49 -9.76 -12.65
N GLY A 688 16.75 -8.90 -13.62
CA GLY A 688 15.96 -8.83 -14.83
C GLY A 688 16.75 -8.36 -16.03
N ALA A 689 16.34 -8.87 -17.17
CA ALA A 689 16.81 -8.46 -18.48
C ALA A 689 15.62 -8.07 -19.34
N SER A 690 15.70 -6.94 -20.03
CA SER A 690 14.67 -6.54 -20.97
C SER A 690 15.27 -5.99 -22.26
N TRP A 691 14.57 -6.28 -23.35
CA TRP A 691 14.85 -5.74 -24.68
C TRP A 691 13.61 -4.98 -25.14
N THR A 692 13.77 -3.70 -25.45
CA THR A 692 12.64 -2.82 -25.81
C THR A 692 12.98 -2.02 -27.06
N THR A 693 12.16 -2.16 -28.09
CA THR A 693 12.21 -1.36 -29.33
C THR A 693 11.00 -0.43 -29.38
N LYS A 694 10.77 0.20 -30.54
CA LYS A 694 9.57 0.99 -30.79
C LYS A 694 8.28 0.14 -30.77
N HIS A 695 8.37 -1.12 -31.21
CA HIS A 695 7.20 -2.00 -31.41
C HIS A 695 7.20 -3.20 -30.48
N ASP A 696 8.36 -3.65 -30.04
CA ASP A 696 8.52 -4.91 -29.33
C ASP A 696 9.14 -4.69 -27.96
N MET A 697 8.73 -5.51 -27.01
CA MET A 697 9.32 -5.61 -25.69
C MET A 697 9.36 -7.08 -25.28
N ALA A 698 10.52 -7.54 -24.83
CA ALA A 698 10.70 -8.85 -24.21
C ALA A 698 11.38 -8.67 -22.86
N TYR A 699 11.06 -9.53 -21.90
CA TYR A 699 11.73 -9.52 -20.62
C TYR A 699 11.91 -10.93 -20.05
N LEU A 700 12.95 -11.07 -19.22
CA LEU A 700 13.19 -12.16 -18.30
C LEU A 700 13.33 -11.55 -16.89
N ASP A 701 12.67 -12.14 -15.90
CA ASP A 701 12.66 -11.70 -14.53
C ASP A 701 12.96 -12.89 -13.61
N PHE A 702 13.74 -12.68 -12.55
CA PHE A 702 14.20 -13.68 -11.61
C PHE A 702 14.04 -13.18 -10.18
N VAL A 703 13.51 -14.06 -9.33
CA VAL A 703 13.35 -13.82 -7.89
C VAL A 703 13.92 -15.00 -7.13
N TYR A 704 14.76 -14.73 -6.14
CA TYR A 704 15.30 -15.69 -5.18
C TYR A 704 15.00 -15.25 -3.76
N GLY A 705 14.58 -16.17 -2.91
CA GLY A 705 14.38 -15.95 -1.49
C GLY A 705 14.88 -17.11 -0.63
N TYR A 706 15.42 -16.79 0.54
CA TYR A 706 15.87 -17.74 1.55
C TYR A 706 15.85 -17.12 2.94
N GLY A 707 15.48 -17.91 3.95
CA GLY A 707 15.64 -17.56 5.35
C GLY A 707 14.39 -17.09 6.07
N LEU A 708 13.22 -17.18 5.43
CA LEU A 708 11.94 -17.09 6.14
C LEU A 708 11.92 -18.13 7.26
N ARG A 709 11.22 -17.85 8.36
CA ARG A 709 11.30 -18.64 9.58
C ARG A 709 10.02 -19.41 9.86
N SER A 710 10.19 -20.51 10.59
CA SER A 710 9.12 -21.41 11.00
C SER A 710 9.49 -22.14 12.29
N GLY A 711 8.57 -22.96 12.79
CA GLY A 711 8.75 -23.78 13.98
C GLY A 711 8.72 -22.99 15.28
N PHE A 712 8.81 -23.69 16.41
CA PHE A 712 8.80 -23.11 17.75
C PHE A 712 9.80 -21.94 17.86
N ALA A 713 9.29 -20.78 18.25
CA ALA A 713 10.08 -19.54 18.43
C ALA A 713 10.94 -19.17 17.20
N ASN A 714 10.45 -19.46 15.99
CA ASN A 714 11.14 -19.15 14.72
C ASN A 714 12.55 -19.78 14.59
N LEU A 715 12.77 -20.95 15.20
CA LEU A 715 14.08 -21.60 15.21
C LEU A 715 14.40 -22.36 13.92
N GLU A 716 13.39 -22.67 13.10
CA GLU A 716 13.54 -23.36 11.82
C GLU A 716 13.58 -22.38 10.65
N LYS A 717 13.85 -22.86 9.45
CA LYS A 717 13.93 -22.08 8.22
C LYS A 717 13.15 -22.73 7.11
N GLU A 718 12.38 -21.92 6.40
CA GLU A 718 11.75 -22.35 5.15
C GLU A 718 12.80 -22.64 4.07
N PRO A 719 12.52 -23.60 3.16
CA PRO A 719 13.39 -23.90 2.03
C PRO A 719 13.56 -22.72 1.08
N GLN A 720 14.77 -22.58 0.53
CA GLN A 720 15.03 -21.57 -0.51
C GLN A 720 14.22 -21.81 -1.78
N TYR A 721 13.91 -20.72 -2.49
CA TYR A 721 13.22 -20.77 -3.76
C TYR A 721 13.85 -19.87 -4.82
N SER A 722 13.62 -20.25 -6.08
CA SER A 722 14.00 -19.47 -7.27
C SER A 722 12.88 -19.51 -8.28
N VAL A 723 12.40 -18.36 -8.70
CA VAL A 723 11.30 -18.21 -9.66
C VAL A 723 11.77 -17.42 -10.87
N PHE A 724 11.45 -17.92 -12.07
CA PHE A 724 11.74 -17.24 -13.34
C PHE A 724 10.43 -16.89 -14.04
N ASN A 725 10.35 -15.68 -14.56
CA ASN A 725 9.20 -15.18 -15.32
C ASN A 725 9.68 -14.64 -16.67
N ILE A 726 8.87 -14.81 -17.70
CA ILE A 726 9.15 -14.27 -19.04
C ILE A 726 7.92 -13.60 -19.61
N GLY A 727 8.11 -12.63 -20.48
CA GLY A 727 7.02 -12.04 -21.24
C GLY A 727 7.47 -11.36 -22.52
N TYR A 728 6.53 -11.23 -23.44
CA TYR A 728 6.70 -10.55 -24.71
C TYR A 728 5.48 -9.71 -25.04
N GLN A 729 5.70 -8.51 -25.58
CA GLN A 729 4.68 -7.60 -26.05
C GLN A 729 5.01 -7.10 -27.45
N HIS A 730 4.01 -7.07 -28.33
CA HIS A 730 4.07 -6.38 -29.62
C HIS A 730 3.06 -5.24 -29.70
N SER A 731 3.46 -4.12 -30.30
CA SER A 731 2.64 -2.92 -30.47
C SER A 731 2.39 -2.63 -31.94
N PHE A 732 1.16 -2.81 -32.38
CA PHE A 732 0.68 -2.46 -33.72
C PHE A 732 0.31 -0.98 -33.76
N THR A 733 1.00 -0.16 -34.56
CA THR A 733 0.87 1.32 -34.58
C THR A 733 0.00 1.84 -35.71
N LYS A 734 -0.66 1.02 -36.48
CA LYS A 734 -1.61 1.40 -37.55
C LYS A 734 -2.80 0.48 -37.49
N VAL A 735 -3.73 0.81 -36.59
CA VAL A 735 -4.96 0.01 -36.38
C VAL A 735 -6.18 0.79 -36.88
N PRO A 736 -7.21 0.12 -37.44
CA PRO A 736 -8.38 0.80 -38.00
C PRO A 736 -9.17 1.65 -37.02
N PHE A 737 -9.12 1.31 -35.72
CA PHE A 737 -9.91 1.96 -34.66
C PHE A 737 -9.02 2.38 -33.49
N GLY A 738 -8.15 3.39 -33.67
CA GLY A 738 -7.32 3.91 -32.60
C GLY A 738 -5.89 4.24 -33.02
N HIS A 739 -5.06 4.55 -32.03
CA HIS A 739 -3.66 4.92 -32.24
C HIS A 739 -2.73 3.72 -32.21
N ALA A 740 -2.99 2.75 -31.31
CA ALA A 740 -2.21 1.52 -31.23
C ALA A 740 -3.02 0.37 -30.60
N LEU A 741 -2.62 -0.86 -30.96
CA LEU A 741 -3.06 -2.10 -30.29
C LEU A 741 -1.82 -2.80 -29.75
N LYS A 742 -1.77 -3.03 -28.44
CA LYS A 742 -0.69 -3.78 -27.79
C LYS A 742 -1.21 -5.15 -27.39
N VAL A 743 -0.46 -6.18 -27.78
CA VAL A 743 -0.74 -7.57 -27.40
C VAL A 743 0.46 -8.09 -26.61
N ARG A 744 0.20 -8.69 -25.46
CA ARG A 744 1.22 -9.17 -24.54
C ARG A 744 0.89 -10.59 -24.08
N ALA A 745 1.93 -11.41 -23.88
CA ALA A 745 1.87 -12.71 -23.25
C ALA A 745 2.92 -12.80 -22.13
N ASP A 746 2.53 -13.32 -20.99
CA ASP A 746 3.39 -13.52 -19.82
C ASP A 746 3.32 -14.98 -19.35
N VAL A 747 4.45 -15.55 -18.95
CA VAL A 747 4.52 -16.82 -18.21
C VAL A 747 5.18 -16.55 -16.87
N ILE A 748 4.40 -16.70 -15.81
CA ILE A 748 4.85 -16.55 -14.43
C ILE A 748 5.24 -17.92 -13.89
N ASN A 749 6.32 -18.01 -13.12
CA ASN A 749 6.90 -19.24 -12.60
C ASN A 749 7.14 -20.28 -13.72
N LEU A 750 7.98 -19.92 -14.69
CA LEU A 750 8.24 -20.64 -15.93
C LEU A 750 8.52 -22.14 -15.72
N PHE A 751 9.29 -22.47 -14.67
CA PHE A 751 9.70 -23.85 -14.36
C PHE A 751 8.77 -24.57 -13.39
N ASP A 752 7.63 -23.94 -13.03
CA ASP A 752 6.64 -24.50 -12.09
C ASP A 752 7.27 -24.90 -10.74
N LYS A 753 8.17 -24.05 -10.23
CA LYS A 753 8.78 -24.26 -8.91
C LYS A 753 7.67 -24.25 -7.86
N ARG A 754 7.61 -25.31 -7.07
CA ARG A 754 6.79 -25.39 -5.85
C ARG A 754 7.63 -24.81 -4.72
N TYR A 755 7.09 -23.83 -4.03
CA TYR A 755 7.80 -23.20 -2.91
C TYR A 755 6.81 -22.73 -1.86
N GLN A 756 7.25 -22.83 -0.63
CA GLN A 756 6.51 -22.40 0.55
C GLN A 756 7.10 -21.08 1.04
N LEU A 757 6.23 -20.15 1.40
CA LEU A 757 6.60 -18.90 2.03
C LEU A 757 6.44 -19.02 3.55
N ARG A 758 5.47 -19.85 3.98
CA ARG A 758 5.13 -20.07 5.37
C ARG A 758 4.53 -21.46 5.56
N ASP A 759 4.85 -22.15 6.65
CA ASP A 759 4.30 -23.47 6.96
C ASP A 759 3.09 -23.43 7.92
N GLY A 760 2.80 -22.25 8.47
CA GLY A 760 1.72 -22.04 9.46
C GLY A 760 2.17 -22.27 10.90
N SER A 761 3.47 -22.34 11.17
CA SER A 761 4.05 -22.42 12.51
C SER A 761 4.94 -21.23 12.81
N GLY A 762 5.42 -21.11 14.02
CA GLY A 762 6.31 -20.04 14.47
C GLY A 762 5.55 -18.86 15.12
N VAL A 763 6.29 -17.79 15.36
CA VAL A 763 5.75 -16.54 15.90
C VAL A 763 5.17 -15.74 14.74
N GLY A 764 3.92 -15.32 14.83
CA GLY A 764 3.24 -14.54 13.79
C GLY A 764 1.88 -15.11 13.38
N ILE A 765 1.63 -15.31 12.09
CA ILE A 765 0.35 -15.77 11.54
C ILE A 765 0.40 -17.29 11.27
N TYR A 766 -0.62 -18.03 11.72
CA TYR A 766 -0.63 -19.51 11.73
C TYR A 766 -1.22 -20.17 10.47
N GLN A 767 -1.19 -19.50 9.32
CA GLN A 767 -1.66 -20.06 8.06
C GLN A 767 -0.49 -20.47 7.17
N ALA A 768 -0.54 -21.69 6.59
CA ALA A 768 0.42 -22.12 5.57
C ALA A 768 0.21 -21.35 4.28
N GLN A 769 1.32 -20.98 3.61
CA GLN A 769 1.28 -20.26 2.36
C GLN A 769 2.27 -20.81 1.33
N TYR A 770 1.78 -21.09 0.13
CA TYR A 770 2.58 -21.47 -1.03
C TYR A 770 2.57 -20.41 -2.11
N GLY A 771 3.71 -20.15 -2.69
CA GLY A 771 3.83 -19.24 -3.81
C GLY A 771 3.12 -19.74 -5.07
N GLN A 772 2.76 -18.80 -5.94
CA GLN A 772 2.01 -19.06 -7.16
C GLN A 772 2.71 -20.10 -8.05
N ARG A 773 1.97 -21.11 -8.47
CA ARG A 773 2.37 -22.10 -9.47
C ARG A 773 2.40 -21.45 -10.87
N ARG A 774 2.92 -22.17 -11.89
CA ARG A 774 3.01 -21.65 -13.24
C ARG A 774 1.68 -21.15 -13.78
N GLY A 775 1.67 -19.93 -14.32
CA GLY A 775 0.52 -19.32 -14.98
C GLY A 775 0.89 -18.67 -16.30
N THR A 776 -0.01 -18.75 -17.28
CA THR A 776 0.12 -18.06 -18.57
C THR A 776 -1.00 -17.04 -18.69
N PHE A 777 -0.63 -15.80 -19.04
CA PHE A 777 -1.56 -14.68 -19.12
C PHE A 777 -1.38 -13.91 -20.42
N PHE A 778 -2.48 -13.30 -20.88
CA PHE A 778 -2.53 -12.49 -22.08
C PHE A 778 -3.14 -11.13 -21.79
N SER A 779 -2.63 -10.11 -22.45
CA SER A 779 -3.18 -8.74 -22.38
C SER A 779 -3.37 -8.18 -23.78
N VAL A 780 -4.50 -7.49 -23.97
CA VAL A 780 -4.79 -6.67 -25.14
C VAL A 780 -5.13 -5.27 -24.66
N VAL A 781 -4.39 -4.26 -25.16
CA VAL A 781 -4.62 -2.85 -24.84
C VAL A 781 -4.84 -2.08 -26.13
N SER A 782 -6.02 -1.45 -26.25
CA SER A 782 -6.34 -0.52 -27.33
C SER A 782 -6.12 0.92 -26.87
N GLU A 783 -5.33 1.67 -27.61
CA GLU A 783 -5.10 3.12 -27.40
C GLU A 783 -5.94 3.92 -28.40
N PHE A 784 -6.78 4.87 -27.92
CA PHE A 784 -7.73 5.65 -28.74
C PHE A 784 -7.80 7.12 -28.34
#